data_25a76259d4865f0e37d4b50ff13bf48b
#
_entry.id   25a76259d4865f0e37d4b50ff13bf48b
#
_cell.length_a   1.000
_cell.length_b   1.000
_cell.length_c   1.000
_cell.angle_alpha   90.00
_cell.angle_beta   90.00
_cell.angle_gamma   90.00
#
_symmetry.space_group_name_H-M   'P 1'
#
loop_
_entity.id
_entity.type
_entity.pdbx_description
1 polymer ?
#
loop_
_entity_poly.entity_id
_entity_poly.type
_entity_poly.pdbx_seq_one_letter_code
_entity_poly.pdbx_strand_id
1 'polypeptide(L)'
;MENANFSVPEMDDLRQRVKYLSAIGDFSVIGFTMNGLGEPREVRAGVVGGNYFEVMGLHPVLGRLLDMRDDGPKAAGAVVLTYRFWTTAFKADPSVIGKVVRLESFGPRTATVVGVLEPSVPYPAETEIIANVVTSPHHLSATMVTGRIHRMTELFGRLAPGATLEQALTELRTIHSGIMKDHPEAYPAKADFRISAVLLRDQITSKARTVLWVLLAASGLVFIIACSNVANLILARTIRREGELVVRAALGASNAALRRVLLAECLLLCGAGAALGVLSARPMVAILARYASRFSLRALDLTLDASMLWVGAGLALAAAALLAFVPRLPTGQGRNGISLSGASVRMTGGGTRRLRAFAVTQIAASFVLMAGAATLIRTLMELQAVQTGIDTRRVLAMNVPVLSYGRTDGQVVEFYKQAMRRIHELPGVDGVALGMITPWRDGGTLGPGLQFTAEGFVRAAPEDDPRAQFRIVSPGFFASLGVPIIAGRDFDDQDRKDSEPVAIISQSVARRMFANREALTRRLTWTDPVLKFIGMEPAPMRIVGIAADIDDEHLVPQPTLTVYTPFGQGPLFGGRLFIHVRSDPYALINPITRTIRNLSADQPVERAATLEDVRAEVLTPDRLNAMVFGGFAMVALTIAVVGVAGVLAFSVSARTREFGIRLAIGSQRRHLLARVIGEGAAITVVGIVTGLGLCLALERVASSYLEGVKMPGAWVVAGAAGILLAAAVVASAWPAMRAARVDVIQALRAD
;
A
#
# COMPACT_ATOMS: atom_id res chain seq x y z
N MET A 1 22.00 0.95 7.00
CA MET A 1 20.82 0.08 7.29
C MET A 1 19.73 0.95 7.87
N GLU A 2 18.65 1.10 7.16
CA GLU A 2 17.44 1.66 7.75
C GLU A 2 16.80 0.58 8.63
N ASN A 3 16.52 0.91 9.91
CA ASN A 3 15.89 0.05 10.92
C ASN A 3 16.68 -1.23 11.31
N ALA A 4 17.90 -1.07 11.79
CA ALA A 4 18.55 -2.14 12.55
C ALA A 4 17.80 -2.34 13.87
N ASN A 5 17.36 -3.57 14.15
CA ASN A 5 16.78 -3.95 15.44
C ASN A 5 17.84 -3.94 16.54
N PHE A 6 17.46 -4.22 17.77
CA PHE A 6 18.36 -4.26 18.94
C PHE A 6 18.76 -5.69 19.28
N SER A 7 19.94 -5.85 19.85
CA SER A 7 20.37 -7.09 20.52
C SER A 7 19.88 -7.13 21.97
N VAL A 8 19.82 -8.32 22.56
CA VAL A 8 19.43 -8.48 23.97
C VAL A 8 20.33 -7.69 24.91
N PRO A 9 21.69 -7.73 24.78
CA PRO A 9 22.55 -6.90 25.63
C PRO A 9 22.35 -5.39 25.46
N GLU A 10 22.04 -4.90 24.24
CA GLU A 10 21.69 -3.48 24.03
C GLU A 10 20.39 -3.10 24.74
N MET A 11 19.40 -3.99 24.68
CA MET A 11 18.13 -3.79 25.38
C MET A 11 18.34 -3.71 26.90
N ASP A 12 19.15 -4.58 27.48
CA ASP A 12 19.45 -4.59 28.91
C ASP A 12 20.22 -3.34 29.34
N ASP A 13 21.18 -2.88 28.55
CA ASP A 13 21.89 -1.60 28.77
C ASP A 13 20.92 -0.42 28.78
N LEU A 14 19.98 -0.38 27.83
CA LEU A 14 18.98 0.67 27.75
C LEU A 14 18.02 0.63 28.94
N ARG A 15 17.52 -0.56 29.32
CA ARG A 15 16.63 -0.74 30.47
C ARG A 15 17.25 -0.24 31.79
N GLN A 16 18.55 -0.44 31.96
CA GLN A 16 19.24 -0.05 33.18
C GLN A 16 19.58 1.44 33.24
N ARG A 17 19.80 2.10 32.10
CA ARG A 17 20.38 3.43 32.05
C ARG A 17 19.38 4.55 31.72
N VAL A 18 18.26 4.22 31.03
CA VAL A 18 17.27 5.25 30.58
C VAL A 18 16.32 5.61 31.70
N LYS A 19 16.14 6.93 31.94
CA LYS A 19 15.28 7.51 33.00
C LYS A 19 14.00 8.15 32.46
N TYR A 20 14.05 8.70 31.23
CA TYR A 20 12.87 9.31 30.61
C TYR A 20 11.87 8.31 30.01
N LEU A 21 12.18 6.99 30.09
CA LEU A 21 11.22 5.92 29.83
C LEU A 21 10.90 5.22 31.17
N SER A 22 9.62 5.11 31.50
CA SER A 22 9.17 4.42 32.71
C SER A 22 9.22 2.90 32.58
N ALA A 23 9.13 2.37 31.36
CA ALA A 23 9.25 0.94 31.07
C ALA A 23 9.67 0.76 29.59
N ILE A 24 10.41 -0.35 29.33
CA ILE A 24 10.83 -0.76 27.99
C ILE A 24 10.38 -2.20 27.78
N GLY A 25 9.48 -2.44 26.84
CA GLY A 25 9.07 -3.75 26.34
C GLY A 25 9.84 -4.12 25.07
N ASP A 26 9.91 -5.39 24.81
CA ASP A 26 10.58 -5.99 23.66
C ASP A 26 9.61 -6.83 22.83
N PHE A 27 9.90 -6.94 21.54
CA PHE A 27 9.11 -7.69 20.60
C PHE A 27 10.00 -8.20 19.45
N SER A 28 9.94 -9.50 19.20
CA SER A 28 10.62 -10.11 18.06
C SER A 28 9.61 -10.85 17.19
N VAL A 29 9.60 -10.58 15.90
CA VAL A 29 8.72 -11.29 14.95
C VAL A 29 9.35 -12.64 14.60
N ILE A 30 8.56 -13.71 14.68
CA ILE A 30 8.98 -15.04 14.26
C ILE A 30 7.79 -15.81 13.67
N GLY A 31 8.07 -16.70 12.72
CA GLY A 31 7.09 -17.67 12.21
C GLY A 31 7.15 -18.97 13.01
N PHE A 32 6.01 -19.48 13.46
CA PHE A 32 5.89 -20.81 14.02
C PHE A 32 4.96 -21.69 13.18
N THR A 33 5.29 -22.97 13.11
CA THR A 33 4.28 -23.97 12.77
C THR A 33 3.54 -24.36 14.06
N MET A 34 2.24 -24.09 14.14
CA MET A 34 1.41 -24.39 15.29
C MET A 34 0.58 -25.64 15.07
N ASN A 35 0.70 -26.60 15.99
CA ASN A 35 -0.06 -27.85 16.02
C ASN A 35 -0.79 -28.01 17.37
N GLY A 36 -1.86 -28.81 17.39
CA GLY A 36 -2.60 -29.13 18.62
C GLY A 36 -3.85 -28.26 18.85
N LEU A 37 -4.10 -27.27 17.98
CA LEU A 37 -5.30 -26.44 18.03
C LEU A 37 -5.88 -26.27 16.64
N GLY A 38 -6.80 -27.15 16.25
CA GLY A 38 -7.32 -27.22 14.90
C GLY A 38 -6.37 -27.89 13.91
N GLU A 39 -6.46 -27.50 12.63
CA GLU A 39 -5.51 -27.99 11.61
C GLU A 39 -4.12 -27.37 11.80
N PRO A 40 -3.05 -28.15 11.52
CA PRO A 40 -1.69 -27.63 11.53
C PRO A 40 -1.57 -26.41 10.60
N ARG A 41 -0.92 -25.34 11.08
CA ARG A 41 -0.77 -24.08 10.32
C ARG A 41 0.48 -23.32 10.67
N GLU A 42 0.95 -22.52 9.72
CA GLU A 42 1.97 -21.52 9.98
C GLU A 42 1.31 -20.28 10.61
N VAL A 43 1.86 -19.76 11.71
CA VAL A 43 1.37 -18.57 12.41
C VAL A 43 2.49 -17.56 12.58
N ARG A 44 2.18 -16.29 12.41
CA ARG A 44 3.09 -15.19 12.74
C ARG A 44 2.97 -14.86 14.22
N ALA A 45 4.07 -14.96 14.93
CA ALA A 45 4.15 -14.72 16.34
C ALA A 45 5.00 -13.50 16.69
N GLY A 46 4.58 -12.80 17.74
CA GLY A 46 5.44 -11.92 18.51
C GLY A 46 6.02 -12.69 19.69
N VAL A 47 7.33 -12.78 19.79
CA VAL A 47 8.00 -13.27 20.99
C VAL A 47 8.35 -12.07 21.85
N VAL A 48 7.86 -12.05 23.10
CA VAL A 48 7.91 -10.87 23.97
C VAL A 48 8.37 -11.22 25.37
N GLY A 49 8.94 -10.23 26.08
CA GLY A 49 9.11 -10.29 27.54
C GLY A 49 7.81 -9.96 28.28
N GLY A 50 7.76 -10.32 29.56
CA GLY A 50 6.55 -10.26 30.39
C GLY A 50 5.98 -8.87 30.62
N ASN A 51 6.76 -7.80 30.44
CA ASN A 51 6.30 -6.43 30.59
C ASN A 51 5.68 -5.83 29.30
N TYR A 52 5.70 -6.57 28.18
CA TYR A 52 5.23 -6.06 26.88
C TYR A 52 3.79 -5.53 26.92
N PHE A 53 2.87 -6.30 27.48
CA PHE A 53 1.45 -5.94 27.53
C PHE A 53 1.18 -4.73 28.44
N GLU A 54 1.93 -4.57 29.52
CA GLU A 54 1.87 -3.42 30.41
C GLU A 54 2.36 -2.15 29.68
N VAL A 55 3.50 -2.25 28.98
CA VAL A 55 4.05 -1.15 28.18
C VAL A 55 3.07 -0.72 27.10
N MET A 56 2.43 -1.67 26.42
CA MET A 56 1.47 -1.41 25.37
C MET A 56 0.08 -0.99 25.89
N GLY A 57 -0.23 -1.25 27.16
CA GLY A 57 -1.53 -0.91 27.76
C GLY A 57 -2.68 -1.77 27.22
N LEU A 58 -2.42 -3.05 26.94
CA LEU A 58 -3.38 -3.98 26.36
C LEU A 58 -4.03 -4.85 27.46
N HIS A 59 -5.26 -5.30 27.23
CA HIS A 59 -6.07 -6.06 28.17
C HIS A 59 -6.57 -7.38 27.57
N PRO A 60 -6.80 -8.41 28.41
CA PRO A 60 -7.37 -9.67 27.93
C PRO A 60 -8.91 -9.56 27.81
N VAL A 61 -9.49 -10.22 26.79
CA VAL A 61 -10.94 -10.53 26.72
C VAL A 61 -11.24 -11.85 27.42
N LEU A 62 -10.34 -12.82 27.31
CA LEU A 62 -10.43 -14.12 27.96
C LEU A 62 -9.10 -14.49 28.61
N GLY A 63 -9.15 -15.15 29.75
CA GLY A 63 -7.95 -15.62 30.43
C GLY A 63 -7.10 -14.49 30.98
N ARG A 64 -5.78 -14.57 30.78
CA ARG A 64 -4.78 -13.56 31.18
C ARG A 64 -3.80 -13.26 30.06
N LEU A 65 -3.09 -12.15 30.18
CA LEU A 65 -1.94 -11.83 29.33
C LEU A 65 -0.64 -12.35 29.96
N LEU A 66 0.47 -12.31 29.19
CA LEU A 66 1.79 -12.61 29.73
C LEU A 66 2.23 -11.51 30.69
N ASP A 67 2.94 -11.90 31.74
CA ASP A 67 3.50 -10.99 32.72
C ASP A 67 4.91 -11.49 33.16
N MET A 68 5.55 -10.80 34.09
CA MET A 68 6.90 -11.11 34.55
C MET A 68 7.07 -12.55 35.12
N ARG A 69 5.97 -13.25 35.42
CA ARG A 69 6.02 -14.68 35.85
C ARG A 69 6.26 -15.62 34.68
N ASP A 70 5.97 -15.14 33.46
CA ASP A 70 6.18 -15.90 32.21
C ASP A 70 7.61 -15.68 31.64
N ASP A 71 8.46 -14.92 32.34
CA ASP A 71 9.84 -14.67 31.96
C ASP A 71 10.82 -15.67 32.60
N GLY A 72 11.99 -15.72 31.99
CA GLY A 72 13.10 -16.54 32.46
C GLY A 72 13.12 -17.96 31.87
N PRO A 73 14.29 -18.60 31.89
CA PRO A 73 14.55 -19.86 31.16
C PRO A 73 13.79 -21.08 31.72
N LYS A 74 13.21 -20.97 32.91
CA LYS A 74 12.43 -22.02 33.59
C LYS A 74 10.92 -21.78 33.50
N ALA A 75 10.47 -20.68 32.89
CA ALA A 75 9.04 -20.41 32.73
C ALA A 75 8.39 -21.44 31.82
N ALA A 76 7.11 -21.71 32.04
CA ALA A 76 6.34 -22.56 31.14
C ALA A 76 6.05 -21.81 29.83
N GLY A 77 6.02 -22.53 28.73
CA GLY A 77 5.59 -21.93 27.45
C GLY A 77 4.14 -21.43 27.52
N ALA A 78 3.91 -20.17 27.19
CA ALA A 78 2.63 -19.51 27.24
C ALA A 78 2.37 -18.69 25.97
N VAL A 79 1.11 -18.71 25.50
CA VAL A 79 0.66 -18.04 24.28
C VAL A 79 -0.63 -17.29 24.54
N VAL A 80 -0.69 -16.07 24.02
CA VAL A 80 -1.90 -15.26 23.93
C VAL A 80 -2.32 -15.17 22.45
N LEU A 81 -3.57 -15.47 22.16
CA LEU A 81 -4.12 -15.33 20.81
C LEU A 81 -4.57 -13.89 20.59
N THR A 82 -4.34 -13.33 19.40
CA THR A 82 -4.98 -12.07 19.06
C THR A 82 -6.48 -12.26 18.88
N TYR A 83 -7.29 -11.25 19.19
CA TYR A 83 -8.76 -11.32 19.08
C TYR A 83 -9.21 -11.80 17.71
N ARG A 84 -8.58 -11.28 16.69
CA ARG A 84 -8.85 -11.58 15.31
C ARG A 84 -8.53 -13.03 14.94
N PHE A 85 -7.34 -13.52 15.32
CA PHE A 85 -6.96 -14.91 15.07
C PHE A 85 -7.93 -15.88 15.78
N TRP A 86 -8.29 -15.58 17.03
CA TRP A 86 -9.29 -16.34 17.78
C TRP A 86 -10.66 -16.37 17.08
N THR A 87 -11.16 -15.22 16.59
CA THR A 87 -12.48 -15.14 15.94
C THR A 87 -12.50 -15.79 14.57
N THR A 88 -11.44 -15.62 13.77
CA THR A 88 -11.38 -16.13 12.39
C THR A 88 -11.00 -17.60 12.31
N ALA A 89 -10.01 -18.04 13.08
CA ALA A 89 -9.50 -19.40 13.04
C ALA A 89 -10.28 -20.36 13.96
N PHE A 90 -10.78 -19.88 15.11
CA PHE A 90 -11.43 -20.69 16.13
C PHE A 90 -12.88 -20.29 16.39
N LYS A 91 -13.48 -19.45 15.52
CA LYS A 91 -14.89 -19.02 15.59
C LYS A 91 -15.30 -18.48 16.97
N ALA A 92 -14.39 -17.81 17.65
CA ALA A 92 -14.55 -17.27 19.00
C ALA A 92 -14.87 -18.35 20.07
N ASP A 93 -14.36 -19.57 19.91
CA ASP A 93 -14.54 -20.64 20.90
C ASP A 93 -13.75 -20.33 22.18
N PRO A 94 -14.41 -20.14 23.34
CA PRO A 94 -13.73 -19.85 24.60
C PRO A 94 -12.94 -21.06 25.17
N SER A 95 -13.22 -22.26 24.70
CA SER A 95 -12.55 -23.48 25.14
C SER A 95 -11.09 -23.59 24.69
N VAL A 96 -10.59 -22.61 23.93
CA VAL A 96 -9.18 -22.52 23.54
C VAL A 96 -8.25 -22.26 24.75
N ILE A 97 -8.77 -21.63 25.81
CA ILE A 97 -7.99 -21.35 27.02
C ILE A 97 -7.62 -22.66 27.72
N GLY A 98 -6.35 -22.78 28.12
CA GLY A 98 -5.79 -23.96 28.78
C GLY A 98 -5.39 -25.07 27.79
N LYS A 99 -5.70 -24.97 26.50
CA LYS A 99 -5.24 -25.95 25.51
C LYS A 99 -3.73 -25.81 25.30
N VAL A 100 -3.09 -26.96 25.15
CA VAL A 100 -1.65 -27.03 24.86
C VAL A 100 -1.46 -27.06 23.36
N VAL A 101 -0.63 -26.15 22.86
CA VAL A 101 -0.18 -26.08 21.48
C VAL A 101 1.29 -26.42 21.38
N ARG A 102 1.68 -27.00 20.25
CA ARG A 102 3.06 -27.22 19.89
C ARG A 102 3.47 -26.16 18.87
N LEU A 103 4.49 -25.39 19.21
CA LEU A 103 5.09 -24.35 18.36
C LEU A 103 6.42 -24.86 17.85
N GLU A 104 6.66 -24.79 16.56
CA GLU A 104 7.86 -25.27 15.92
C GLU A 104 8.51 -24.15 15.11
N SER A 105 9.73 -23.76 15.55
CA SER A 105 10.64 -22.86 14.87
C SER A 105 12.04 -23.14 15.41
N PHE A 106 12.97 -23.60 14.58
CA PHE A 106 14.31 -24.06 15.02
C PHE A 106 14.28 -25.10 16.16
N GLY A 107 13.20 -25.84 16.27
CA GLY A 107 12.94 -26.87 17.28
C GLY A 107 11.56 -26.74 17.93
N PRO A 108 11.01 -27.85 18.40
CA PRO A 108 9.67 -27.89 18.98
C PRO A 108 9.64 -27.35 20.40
N ARG A 109 8.62 -26.60 20.74
CA ARG A 109 8.26 -26.20 22.10
C ARG A 109 6.76 -26.36 22.31
N THR A 110 6.38 -26.70 23.53
CA THR A 110 4.98 -26.71 23.95
C THR A 110 4.65 -25.41 24.67
N ALA A 111 3.46 -24.90 24.41
CA ALA A 111 2.95 -23.71 25.07
C ALA A 111 1.46 -23.89 25.40
N THR A 112 1.02 -23.27 26.47
CA THR A 112 -0.41 -23.27 26.86
C THR A 112 -1.03 -21.95 26.40
N VAL A 113 -2.23 -22.01 25.81
CA VAL A 113 -3.01 -20.82 25.50
C VAL A 113 -3.54 -20.25 26.81
N VAL A 114 -2.99 -19.10 27.24
CA VAL A 114 -3.33 -18.49 28.55
C VAL A 114 -4.34 -17.36 28.44
N GLY A 115 -4.51 -16.79 27.25
CA GLY A 115 -5.42 -15.67 27.06
C GLY A 115 -5.75 -15.37 25.61
N VAL A 116 -6.74 -14.50 25.45
CA VAL A 116 -7.11 -13.85 24.19
C VAL A 116 -7.07 -12.35 24.40
N LEU A 117 -6.39 -11.66 23.51
CA LEU A 117 -6.24 -10.21 23.53
C LEU A 117 -7.57 -9.52 23.20
N GLU A 118 -7.78 -8.30 23.69
CA GLU A 118 -8.90 -7.45 23.32
C GLU A 118 -8.90 -7.13 21.81
N PRO A 119 -10.07 -6.69 21.25
CA PRO A 119 -10.16 -6.26 19.84
C PRO A 119 -9.31 -5.00 19.60
N SER A 120 -8.02 -5.16 19.59
CA SER A 120 -7.03 -4.15 19.29
C SER A 120 -6.38 -4.45 17.95
N VAL A 121 -5.73 -3.45 17.39
CA VAL A 121 -4.87 -3.65 16.23
C VAL A 121 -3.56 -4.24 16.73
N PRO A 122 -3.25 -5.49 16.42
CA PRO A 122 -1.96 -6.04 16.78
C PRO A 122 -0.84 -5.24 16.08
N TYR A 123 0.28 -5.09 16.75
CA TYR A 123 1.50 -4.53 16.17
C TYR A 123 2.64 -5.52 16.36
N PRO A 124 3.32 -5.89 15.29
CA PRO A 124 3.02 -5.63 13.86
C PRO A 124 1.66 -6.20 13.41
N ALA A 125 1.07 -5.59 12.39
CA ALA A 125 -0.33 -5.79 11.99
C ALA A 125 -0.71 -7.25 11.65
N GLU A 126 0.26 -8.09 11.31
CA GLU A 126 0.04 -9.45 10.86
C GLU A 126 0.26 -10.49 11.96
N THR A 127 0.50 -10.05 13.22
CA THR A 127 0.68 -10.95 14.36
C THR A 127 -0.61 -11.68 14.68
N GLU A 128 -0.55 -13.00 14.77
CA GLU A 128 -1.67 -13.88 15.09
C GLU A 128 -1.63 -14.37 16.54
N ILE A 129 -0.43 -14.62 17.04
CA ILE A 129 -0.18 -15.05 18.42
C ILE A 129 0.96 -14.23 19.06
N ILE A 130 0.91 -14.09 20.37
CA ILE A 130 2.00 -13.49 21.16
C ILE A 130 2.45 -14.53 22.18
N ALA A 131 3.73 -14.86 22.15
CA ALA A 131 4.31 -15.95 22.91
C ALA A 131 5.46 -15.46 23.79
N ASN A 132 5.70 -16.11 24.91
CA ASN A 132 6.85 -15.79 25.75
C ASN A 132 8.17 -16.33 25.18
N VAL A 133 9.30 -15.80 25.63
CA VAL A 133 10.65 -16.08 25.12
C VAL A 133 10.99 -17.58 25.12
N VAL A 134 10.51 -18.34 26.10
CA VAL A 134 10.80 -19.78 26.21
C VAL A 134 10.20 -20.65 25.13
N THR A 135 9.21 -20.13 24.39
CA THR A 135 8.61 -20.83 23.24
C THR A 135 9.52 -20.86 22.01
N SER A 136 10.57 -20.03 21.99
CA SER A 136 11.52 -19.96 20.88
C SER A 136 12.91 -20.42 21.30
N PRO A 137 13.38 -21.59 20.86
CA PRO A 137 14.75 -22.04 21.13
C PRO A 137 15.81 -21.05 20.68
N HIS A 138 15.54 -20.33 19.61
CA HIS A 138 16.43 -19.30 19.06
C HIS A 138 16.66 -18.16 20.06
N HIS A 139 15.60 -17.66 20.72
CA HIS A 139 15.69 -16.59 21.71
C HIS A 139 16.38 -17.02 23.02
N LEU A 140 16.45 -18.31 23.28
CA LEU A 140 17.16 -18.88 24.43
C LEU A 140 18.62 -19.23 24.11
N SER A 141 19.05 -19.14 22.86
CA SER A 141 20.41 -19.45 22.46
C SER A 141 21.42 -18.51 23.13
N ALA A 142 22.58 -19.05 23.56
CA ALA A 142 23.64 -18.23 24.14
C ALA A 142 24.05 -17.07 23.23
N THR A 143 24.09 -17.31 21.93
CA THR A 143 24.42 -16.30 20.92
C THR A 143 23.40 -15.16 20.84
N MET A 144 22.11 -15.45 21.02
CA MET A 144 21.06 -14.43 21.10
C MET A 144 21.17 -13.63 22.41
N VAL A 145 21.33 -14.31 23.53
CA VAL A 145 21.34 -13.69 24.87
C VAL A 145 22.59 -12.85 25.10
N THR A 146 23.75 -13.30 24.63
CA THR A 146 25.05 -12.63 24.89
C THR A 146 25.62 -11.87 23.69
N GLY A 147 25.12 -12.14 22.50
CA GLY A 147 25.66 -11.56 21.25
C GLY A 147 25.15 -10.16 20.97
N ARG A 148 26.04 -9.15 20.97
CA ARG A 148 25.70 -7.76 20.63
C ARG A 148 25.50 -7.52 19.14
N ILE A 149 25.94 -8.44 18.30
CA ILE A 149 25.80 -8.33 16.83
C ILE A 149 24.46 -8.91 16.37
N HIS A 150 23.85 -9.79 17.16
CA HIS A 150 22.58 -10.43 16.83
C HIS A 150 21.39 -9.51 17.15
N ARG A 151 20.98 -8.70 16.19
CA ARG A 151 19.93 -7.68 16.32
C ARG A 151 18.65 -8.16 15.64
N MET A 152 17.63 -8.52 16.42
CA MET A 152 16.32 -8.90 15.87
C MET A 152 15.13 -8.44 16.73
N THR A 153 15.40 -7.72 17.83
CA THR A 153 14.38 -7.29 18.78
C THR A 153 14.01 -5.82 18.56
N GLU A 154 12.73 -5.54 18.38
CA GLU A 154 12.18 -4.18 18.41
C GLU A 154 11.93 -3.77 19.86
N LEU A 155 12.12 -2.48 20.18
CA LEU A 155 11.89 -1.96 21.51
C LEU A 155 10.75 -0.96 21.52
N PHE A 156 9.92 -1.04 22.54
CA PHE A 156 8.83 -0.11 22.83
C PHE A 156 9.07 0.52 24.20
N GLY A 157 8.97 1.84 24.27
CA GLY A 157 9.15 2.57 25.53
C GLY A 157 7.90 3.34 25.90
N ARG A 158 7.54 3.33 27.18
CA ARG A 158 6.53 4.24 27.73
C ARG A 158 7.24 5.45 28.31
N LEU A 159 6.90 6.65 27.85
CA LEU A 159 7.46 7.89 28.41
C LEU A 159 7.15 7.99 29.91
N ALA A 160 8.14 8.40 30.68
CA ALA A 160 7.95 8.72 32.08
C ALA A 160 6.98 9.90 32.26
N PRO A 161 6.23 10.00 33.37
CA PRO A 161 5.33 11.10 33.61
C PRO A 161 6.02 12.46 33.48
N GLY A 162 5.50 13.32 32.60
CA GLY A 162 6.07 14.65 32.32
C GLY A 162 7.26 14.67 31.35
N ALA A 163 7.75 13.53 30.91
CA ALA A 163 8.82 13.46 29.91
C ALA A 163 8.30 13.71 28.49
N THR A 164 9.12 14.37 27.67
CA THR A 164 8.86 14.54 26.24
C THR A 164 9.65 13.55 25.40
N LEU A 165 9.17 13.27 24.17
CA LEU A 165 9.89 12.42 23.21
C LEU A 165 11.30 12.95 22.92
N GLU A 166 11.46 14.27 22.86
CA GLU A 166 12.74 14.93 22.57
C GLU A 166 13.77 14.70 23.69
N GLN A 167 13.32 14.79 24.95
CA GLN A 167 14.15 14.49 26.12
C GLN A 167 14.59 13.01 26.13
N ALA A 168 13.63 12.11 25.93
CA ALA A 168 13.92 10.68 25.88
C ALA A 168 14.89 10.34 24.71
N LEU A 169 14.70 10.94 23.53
CA LEU A 169 15.57 10.72 22.38
C LEU A 169 16.99 11.26 22.62
N THR A 170 17.13 12.40 23.28
CA THR A 170 18.45 12.96 23.63
C THR A 170 19.20 12.07 24.61
N GLU A 171 18.49 11.54 25.62
CA GLU A 171 19.06 10.58 26.57
C GLU A 171 19.46 9.27 25.87
N LEU A 172 18.56 8.70 25.06
CA LEU A 172 18.83 7.49 24.29
C LEU A 172 20.08 7.64 23.39
N ARG A 173 20.24 8.77 22.70
CA ARG A 173 21.41 9.07 21.87
C ARG A 173 22.70 9.14 22.72
N THR A 174 22.62 9.72 23.89
CA THR A 174 23.77 9.83 24.79
C THR A 174 24.19 8.46 25.30
N ILE A 175 23.25 7.64 25.76
CA ILE A 175 23.50 6.27 26.23
C ILE A 175 24.03 5.41 25.10
N HIS A 176 23.40 5.46 23.92
CA HIS A 176 23.83 4.67 22.76
C HIS A 176 25.24 5.05 22.30
N SER A 177 25.61 6.33 22.33
CA SER A 177 26.98 6.76 22.04
C SER A 177 27.99 6.20 23.05
N GLY A 178 27.60 6.05 24.32
CA GLY A 178 28.40 5.36 25.34
C GLY A 178 28.55 3.87 25.01
N ILE A 179 27.46 3.18 24.72
CA ILE A 179 27.47 1.74 24.38
C ILE A 179 28.39 1.49 23.15
N MET A 180 28.31 2.34 22.13
CA MET A 180 29.17 2.20 20.95
C MET A 180 30.67 2.35 21.28
N LYS A 181 31.02 3.24 22.23
CA LYS A 181 32.41 3.40 22.70
C LYS A 181 32.89 2.23 23.53
N ASP A 182 32.00 1.67 24.37
CA ASP A 182 32.30 0.55 25.25
C ASP A 182 32.45 -0.77 24.47
N HIS A 183 31.81 -0.86 23.28
CA HIS A 183 31.71 -2.10 22.48
C HIS A 183 32.05 -1.88 21.00
N PRO A 184 33.25 -1.37 20.64
CA PRO A 184 33.63 -1.07 19.26
C PRO A 184 33.59 -2.31 18.34
N GLU A 185 33.72 -3.52 18.90
CA GLU A 185 33.62 -4.78 18.17
C GLU A 185 32.22 -5.04 17.58
N ALA A 186 31.18 -4.47 18.19
CA ALA A 186 29.80 -4.61 17.76
C ALA A 186 29.30 -3.45 16.86
N TYR A 187 30.07 -2.35 16.80
CA TYR A 187 29.73 -1.12 16.08
C TYR A 187 30.89 -0.67 15.18
N PRO A 188 31.05 -1.28 13.99
CA PRO A 188 32.08 -0.85 13.05
C PRO A 188 31.97 0.63 12.74
N ALA A 189 33.08 1.37 12.74
CA ALA A 189 33.11 2.81 12.56
C ALA A 189 32.53 3.28 11.21
N LYS A 190 32.55 2.42 10.18
CA LYS A 190 31.95 2.67 8.86
C LYS A 190 30.43 2.52 8.85
N ALA A 191 29.85 1.81 9.82
CA ALA A 191 28.42 1.65 9.95
C ALA A 191 27.87 2.79 10.82
N ASP A 192 27.24 3.79 10.22
CA ASP A 192 26.64 4.95 10.92
C ASP A 192 25.41 4.52 11.70
N PHE A 193 25.60 3.88 12.86
CA PHE A 193 24.52 3.48 13.75
C PHE A 193 23.97 4.71 14.47
N ARG A 194 22.67 4.97 14.28
CA ARG A 194 21.96 6.05 14.96
C ARG A 194 20.71 5.52 15.61
N ILE A 195 20.53 5.79 16.90
CA ILE A 195 19.27 5.50 17.57
C ILE A 195 18.25 6.59 17.26
N SER A 196 17.04 6.18 16.94
CA SER A 196 15.89 7.06 16.76
C SER A 196 14.70 6.53 17.55
N ALA A 197 13.82 7.42 17.96
CA ALA A 197 12.55 7.06 18.58
C ALA A 197 11.44 7.89 17.94
N VAL A 198 10.32 7.25 17.68
CA VAL A 198 9.10 7.88 17.14
C VAL A 198 7.91 7.44 17.98
N LEU A 199 6.87 8.23 18.03
CA LEU A 199 5.65 7.80 18.71
C LEU A 199 5.08 6.56 17.98
N LEU A 200 4.68 5.55 18.73
CA LEU A 200 4.11 4.31 18.18
C LEU A 200 2.92 4.60 17.25
N ARG A 201 2.09 5.58 17.60
CA ARG A 201 1.01 6.06 16.75
C ARG A 201 1.50 6.51 15.37
N ASP A 202 2.59 7.28 15.33
CA ASP A 202 3.15 7.77 14.06
C ASP A 202 3.79 6.62 13.27
N GLN A 203 4.45 5.67 13.94
CA GLN A 203 4.99 4.47 13.33
C GLN A 203 3.91 3.61 12.66
N ILE A 204 2.81 3.33 13.37
CA ILE A 204 1.69 2.53 12.85
C ILE A 204 1.03 3.22 11.66
N THR A 205 0.90 4.55 11.70
CA THR A 205 0.20 5.32 10.66
C THR A 205 1.11 5.77 9.52
N SER A 206 2.43 5.70 9.64
CA SER A 206 3.39 6.27 8.68
C SER A 206 3.14 5.84 7.23
N LYS A 207 2.99 4.53 6.98
CA LYS A 207 2.74 3.98 5.64
C LYS A 207 1.37 4.40 5.06
N ALA A 208 0.35 4.50 5.90
CA ALA A 208 -1.00 4.85 5.48
C ALA A 208 -1.20 6.37 5.37
N ARG A 209 -0.46 7.16 6.14
CA ARG A 209 -0.63 8.62 6.26
C ARG A 209 -0.55 9.34 4.92
N THR A 210 0.44 9.01 4.12
CA THR A 210 0.64 9.62 2.79
C THR A 210 -0.55 9.34 1.87
N VAL A 211 -0.96 8.06 1.78
CA VAL A 211 -2.10 7.65 0.94
C VAL A 211 -3.38 8.33 1.42
N LEU A 212 -3.62 8.41 2.73
CA LEU A 212 -4.79 9.06 3.31
C LEU A 212 -4.83 10.56 3.03
N TRP A 213 -3.70 11.27 3.10
CA TRP A 213 -3.63 12.70 2.73
C TRP A 213 -3.92 12.93 1.26
N VAL A 214 -3.40 12.07 0.38
CA VAL A 214 -3.66 12.16 -1.07
C VAL A 214 -5.13 11.86 -1.38
N LEU A 215 -5.74 10.86 -0.71
CA LEU A 215 -7.17 10.57 -0.82
C LEU A 215 -8.04 11.73 -0.31
N LEU A 216 -7.66 12.35 0.80
CA LEU A 216 -8.36 13.51 1.34
C LEU A 216 -8.27 14.70 0.38
N ALA A 217 -7.10 14.97 -0.19
CA ALA A 217 -6.91 16.02 -1.20
C ALA A 217 -7.75 15.75 -2.45
N ALA A 218 -7.78 14.50 -2.94
CA ALA A 218 -8.60 14.11 -4.09
C ALA A 218 -10.09 14.29 -3.79
N SER A 219 -10.56 13.88 -2.61
CA SER A 219 -11.94 14.11 -2.16
C SER A 219 -12.29 15.59 -2.08
N GLY A 220 -11.34 16.41 -1.57
CA GLY A 220 -11.45 17.87 -1.53
C GLY A 220 -11.59 18.48 -2.94
N LEU A 221 -10.81 17.99 -3.91
CA LEU A 221 -10.94 18.43 -5.31
C LEU A 221 -12.30 18.06 -5.89
N VAL A 222 -12.80 16.84 -5.69
CA VAL A 222 -14.15 16.45 -6.13
C VAL A 222 -15.22 17.34 -5.49
N PHE A 223 -15.08 17.67 -4.21
CA PHE A 223 -15.97 18.59 -3.51
C PHE A 223 -15.94 19.99 -4.12
N ILE A 224 -14.76 20.54 -4.44
CA ILE A 224 -14.60 21.83 -5.12
C ILE A 224 -15.26 21.80 -6.50
N ILE A 225 -15.08 20.71 -7.26
CA ILE A 225 -15.72 20.52 -8.58
C ILE A 225 -17.24 20.54 -8.43
N ALA A 226 -17.79 19.81 -7.47
CA ALA A 226 -19.22 19.76 -7.19
C ALA A 226 -19.76 21.14 -6.79
N CYS A 227 -19.10 21.84 -5.85
CA CYS A 227 -19.47 23.19 -5.44
C CYS A 227 -19.41 24.18 -6.59
N SER A 228 -18.39 24.12 -7.46
CA SER A 228 -18.27 24.97 -8.64
C SER A 228 -19.42 24.75 -9.62
N ASN A 229 -19.86 23.51 -9.81
CA ASN A 229 -20.97 23.16 -10.67
C ASN A 229 -22.31 23.69 -10.11
N VAL A 230 -22.56 23.49 -8.82
CA VAL A 230 -23.74 24.03 -8.13
C VAL A 230 -23.73 25.57 -8.16
N ALA A 231 -22.56 26.20 -7.93
CA ALA A 231 -22.40 27.65 -8.03
C ALA A 231 -22.80 28.19 -9.42
N ASN A 232 -22.37 27.50 -10.48
CA ASN A 232 -22.75 27.85 -11.85
C ASN A 232 -24.26 27.77 -12.07
N LEU A 233 -24.91 26.71 -11.56
CA LEU A 233 -26.37 26.53 -11.68
C LEU A 233 -27.13 27.60 -10.89
N ILE A 234 -26.71 27.90 -9.66
CA ILE A 234 -27.32 28.95 -8.82
C ILE A 234 -27.16 30.32 -9.48
N LEU A 235 -25.96 30.63 -9.99
CA LEU A 235 -25.68 31.89 -10.63
C LEU A 235 -26.51 32.05 -11.90
N ALA A 236 -26.60 31.03 -12.74
CA ALA A 236 -27.44 31.00 -13.93
C ALA A 236 -28.93 31.20 -13.61
N ARG A 237 -29.45 30.56 -12.54
CA ARG A 237 -30.82 30.71 -12.06
C ARG A 237 -31.09 32.13 -11.55
N THR A 238 -30.15 32.67 -10.75
CA THR A 238 -30.28 34.01 -10.16
C THR A 238 -30.32 35.11 -11.25
N ILE A 239 -29.49 34.99 -12.29
CA ILE A 239 -29.51 35.91 -13.44
C ILE A 239 -30.89 35.87 -14.16
N ARG A 240 -31.50 34.69 -14.34
CA ARG A 240 -32.83 34.57 -14.92
C ARG A 240 -33.93 35.20 -14.06
N ARG A 241 -33.75 35.25 -12.75
CA ARG A 241 -34.68 35.82 -11.77
C ARG A 241 -34.30 37.26 -11.35
N GLU A 242 -33.36 37.89 -12.04
CA GLU A 242 -32.87 39.24 -11.69
C GLU A 242 -34.02 40.27 -11.62
N GLY A 243 -34.96 40.24 -12.59
CA GLY A 243 -36.16 41.10 -12.57
C GLY A 243 -37.03 40.88 -11.33
N GLU A 244 -37.28 39.65 -10.92
CA GLU A 244 -38.04 39.33 -9.69
C GLU A 244 -37.34 39.87 -8.44
N LEU A 245 -36.00 39.69 -8.36
CA LEU A 245 -35.20 40.17 -7.22
C LEU A 245 -35.16 41.72 -7.16
N VAL A 246 -35.11 42.38 -8.31
CA VAL A 246 -35.19 43.85 -8.41
C VAL A 246 -36.53 44.35 -7.92
N VAL A 247 -37.64 43.73 -8.35
CA VAL A 247 -38.99 44.09 -7.87
C VAL A 247 -39.13 43.92 -6.36
N ARG A 248 -38.64 42.78 -5.81
CA ARG A 248 -38.65 42.56 -4.35
C ARG A 248 -37.82 43.60 -3.60
N ALA A 249 -36.63 43.97 -4.14
CA ALA A 249 -35.80 45.04 -3.56
C ALA A 249 -36.47 46.38 -3.64
N ALA A 250 -37.17 46.72 -4.73
CA ALA A 250 -37.95 47.95 -4.91
C ALA A 250 -39.16 48.06 -3.95
N LEU A 251 -39.76 46.90 -3.63
CA LEU A 251 -40.82 46.76 -2.61
C LEU A 251 -40.31 46.77 -1.15
N GLY A 252 -39.01 47.03 -0.93
CA GLY A 252 -38.43 47.19 0.39
C GLY A 252 -37.77 45.95 1.01
N ALA A 253 -37.60 44.88 0.25
CA ALA A 253 -36.87 43.69 0.77
C ALA A 253 -35.41 44.05 1.02
N SER A 254 -34.95 43.85 2.26
CA SER A 254 -33.56 44.04 2.63
C SER A 254 -32.63 42.98 2.00
N ASN A 255 -31.36 43.34 1.76
CA ASN A 255 -30.35 42.39 1.31
C ASN A 255 -30.27 41.12 2.18
N ALA A 256 -30.49 41.25 3.49
CA ALA A 256 -30.54 40.12 4.43
C ALA A 256 -31.74 39.21 4.15
N ALA A 257 -32.92 39.75 3.79
CA ALA A 257 -34.10 38.96 3.44
C ALA A 257 -33.88 38.18 2.14
N LEU A 258 -33.30 38.78 1.10
CA LEU A 258 -32.95 38.12 -0.15
C LEU A 258 -31.87 37.03 0.05
N ARG A 259 -30.86 37.28 0.92
CA ARG A 259 -29.85 36.27 1.27
C ARG A 259 -30.44 35.08 2.01
N ARG A 260 -31.40 35.28 2.90
CA ARG A 260 -32.10 34.18 3.62
C ARG A 260 -32.83 33.25 2.62
N VAL A 261 -33.45 33.80 1.59
CA VAL A 261 -34.12 32.99 0.54
C VAL A 261 -33.10 32.14 -0.21
N LEU A 262 -32.00 32.77 -0.67
CA LEU A 262 -30.93 32.04 -1.36
C LEU A 262 -30.28 30.97 -0.47
N LEU A 263 -30.04 31.29 0.83
CA LEU A 263 -29.51 30.34 1.78
C LEU A 263 -30.46 29.16 1.99
N ALA A 264 -31.76 29.40 2.13
CA ALA A 264 -32.76 28.33 2.26
C ALA A 264 -32.77 27.41 1.03
N GLU A 265 -32.72 27.96 -0.19
CA GLU A 265 -32.61 27.16 -1.41
C GLU A 265 -31.32 26.35 -1.47
N CYS A 266 -30.17 26.94 -1.09
CA CYS A 266 -28.89 26.25 -1.00
C CYS A 266 -28.87 25.14 0.05
N LEU A 267 -29.46 25.39 1.24
CA LEU A 267 -29.58 24.41 2.32
C LEU A 267 -30.42 23.19 1.91
N LEU A 268 -31.55 23.42 1.22
CA LEU A 268 -32.38 22.33 0.71
C LEU A 268 -31.61 21.49 -0.33
N LEU A 269 -30.91 22.12 -1.27
CA LEU A 269 -30.17 21.41 -2.31
C LEU A 269 -28.97 20.65 -1.72
N CYS A 270 -28.15 21.32 -0.88
CA CYS A 270 -26.97 20.69 -0.27
C CYS A 270 -27.38 19.64 0.76
N GLY A 271 -28.48 19.85 1.51
CA GLY A 271 -29.00 18.88 2.47
C GLY A 271 -29.55 17.62 1.79
N ALA A 272 -30.33 17.78 0.74
CA ALA A 272 -30.81 16.66 -0.07
C ALA A 272 -29.66 15.89 -0.73
N GLY A 273 -28.66 16.62 -1.27
CA GLY A 273 -27.45 16.03 -1.82
C GLY A 273 -26.63 15.27 -0.78
N ALA A 274 -26.47 15.81 0.43
CA ALA A 274 -25.78 15.15 1.53
C ALA A 274 -26.51 13.88 1.97
N ALA A 275 -27.85 13.91 2.09
CA ALA A 275 -28.65 12.74 2.43
C ALA A 275 -28.50 11.60 1.39
N LEU A 276 -28.59 11.94 0.10
CA LEU A 276 -28.37 10.99 -1.00
C LEU A 276 -26.94 10.48 -1.01
N GLY A 277 -25.95 11.36 -0.70
CA GLY A 277 -24.55 11.00 -0.57
C GLY A 277 -24.29 9.97 0.51
N VAL A 278 -24.87 10.15 1.70
CA VAL A 278 -24.79 9.18 2.81
C VAL A 278 -25.46 7.86 2.45
N LEU A 279 -26.63 7.90 1.82
CA LEU A 279 -27.34 6.71 1.37
C LEU A 279 -26.52 5.89 0.36
N SER A 280 -25.87 6.56 -0.59
CA SER A 280 -25.03 5.89 -1.59
C SER A 280 -23.65 5.45 -1.03
N ALA A 281 -23.09 6.18 -0.07
CA ALA A 281 -21.80 5.84 0.54
C ALA A 281 -21.83 4.51 1.31
N ARG A 282 -22.94 4.20 2.02
CA ARG A 282 -23.08 2.95 2.79
C ARG A 282 -22.82 1.69 1.97
N PRO A 283 -23.54 1.42 0.86
CA PRO A 283 -23.28 0.23 0.04
C PRO A 283 -21.90 0.29 -0.63
N MET A 284 -21.40 1.47 -1.02
CA MET A 284 -20.08 1.60 -1.61
C MET A 284 -18.97 1.23 -0.62
N VAL A 285 -19.04 1.71 0.62
CA VAL A 285 -18.09 1.32 1.67
C VAL A 285 -18.17 -0.17 1.97
N ALA A 286 -19.37 -0.77 2.02
CA ALA A 286 -19.53 -2.21 2.23
C ALA A 286 -18.92 -3.05 1.08
N ILE A 287 -19.09 -2.62 -0.17
CA ILE A 287 -18.48 -3.28 -1.34
C ILE A 287 -16.96 -3.15 -1.28
N LEU A 288 -16.45 -1.94 -0.99
CA LEU A 288 -15.03 -1.68 -0.85
C LEU A 288 -14.41 -2.51 0.28
N ALA A 289 -15.07 -2.56 1.44
CA ALA A 289 -14.65 -3.36 2.59
C ALA A 289 -14.57 -4.86 2.24
N ARG A 290 -15.58 -5.40 1.56
CA ARG A 290 -15.57 -6.80 1.07
C ARG A 290 -14.46 -7.07 0.05
N TYR A 291 -14.22 -6.14 -0.85
CA TYR A 291 -13.14 -6.29 -1.83
C TYR A 291 -11.77 -6.21 -1.14
N ALA A 292 -11.58 -5.19 -0.31
CA ALA A 292 -10.32 -4.96 0.41
C ALA A 292 -10.04 -6.01 1.50
N SER A 293 -11.08 -6.70 2.03
CA SER A 293 -10.92 -7.78 3.02
C SER A 293 -10.23 -9.03 2.45
N ARG A 294 -10.20 -9.19 1.13
CA ARG A 294 -9.41 -10.23 0.49
C ARG A 294 -7.90 -10.04 0.66
N PHE A 295 -7.47 -8.81 0.96
CA PHE A 295 -6.07 -8.38 0.94
C PHE A 295 -5.63 -7.71 2.25
N SER A 296 -6.56 -7.12 2.98
CA SER A 296 -6.31 -6.51 4.29
C SER A 296 -7.49 -6.78 5.20
N LEU A 297 -7.20 -7.45 6.28
CA LEU A 297 -8.22 -7.81 7.26
C LEU A 297 -8.75 -6.58 8.04
N ARG A 298 -8.02 -5.46 8.06
CA ARG A 298 -8.49 -4.16 8.59
C ARG A 298 -9.58 -3.52 7.72
N ALA A 299 -9.71 -3.95 6.48
CA ALA A 299 -10.75 -3.40 5.59
C ALA A 299 -12.17 -3.75 6.06
N LEU A 300 -12.33 -4.81 6.86
CA LEU A 300 -13.63 -5.15 7.46
C LEU A 300 -14.07 -4.16 8.55
N ASP A 301 -13.13 -3.41 9.14
CA ASP A 301 -13.40 -2.39 10.16
C ASP A 301 -13.86 -1.05 9.55
N LEU A 302 -13.89 -0.94 8.21
CA LEU A 302 -14.39 0.24 7.51
C LEU A 302 -15.91 0.34 7.69
N THR A 303 -16.33 1.18 8.63
CA THR A 303 -17.72 1.49 8.90
C THR A 303 -17.98 2.99 8.81
N LEU A 304 -19.20 3.36 8.44
CA LEU A 304 -19.66 4.74 8.52
C LEU A 304 -20.17 4.99 9.95
N ASP A 305 -19.39 5.72 10.73
CA ASP A 305 -19.74 6.11 12.08
C ASP A 305 -20.48 7.47 12.15
N ALA A 306 -20.98 7.82 13.32
CA ALA A 306 -21.69 9.07 13.54
C ALA A 306 -20.80 10.31 13.32
N SER A 307 -19.48 10.20 13.52
CA SER A 307 -18.56 11.33 13.33
C SER A 307 -18.49 11.75 11.86
N MET A 308 -18.51 10.78 10.94
CA MET A 308 -18.55 11.04 9.49
C MET A 308 -19.85 11.70 9.03
N LEU A 309 -20.99 11.39 9.68
CA LEU A 309 -22.25 12.06 9.41
C LEU A 309 -22.20 13.53 9.80
N TRP A 310 -21.59 13.86 10.94
CA TRP A 310 -21.40 15.26 11.37
C TRP A 310 -20.45 16.02 10.46
N VAL A 311 -19.36 15.41 10.00
CA VAL A 311 -18.47 16.02 9.00
C VAL A 311 -19.22 16.28 7.70
N GLY A 312 -20.00 15.31 7.21
CA GLY A 312 -20.82 15.46 6.00
C GLY A 312 -21.86 16.60 6.14
N ALA A 313 -22.55 16.67 7.26
CA ALA A 313 -23.49 17.74 7.58
C ALA A 313 -22.79 19.12 7.65
N GLY A 314 -21.62 19.18 8.29
CA GLY A 314 -20.81 20.40 8.35
C GLY A 314 -20.35 20.90 7.00
N LEU A 315 -19.88 19.99 6.12
CA LEU A 315 -19.51 20.30 4.75
C LEU A 315 -20.70 20.77 3.91
N ALA A 316 -21.87 20.14 4.04
CA ALA A 316 -23.09 20.56 3.36
C ALA A 316 -23.53 21.96 3.81
N LEU A 317 -23.47 22.25 5.11
CA LEU A 317 -23.78 23.56 5.66
C LEU A 317 -22.81 24.64 5.18
N ALA A 318 -21.50 24.35 5.22
CA ALA A 318 -20.46 25.24 4.72
C ALA A 318 -20.62 25.53 3.21
N ALA A 319 -20.88 24.49 2.41
CA ALA A 319 -21.17 24.64 0.99
C ALA A 319 -22.40 25.52 0.75
N ALA A 320 -23.52 25.26 1.44
CA ALA A 320 -24.74 26.05 1.32
C ALA A 320 -24.52 27.51 1.67
N ALA A 321 -23.78 27.78 2.75
CA ALA A 321 -23.42 29.14 3.16
C ALA A 321 -22.58 29.84 2.09
N LEU A 322 -21.49 29.22 1.62
CA LEU A 322 -20.63 29.77 0.57
C LEU A 322 -21.40 30.05 -0.71
N LEU A 323 -22.21 29.10 -1.17
CA LEU A 323 -22.98 29.20 -2.41
C LEU A 323 -24.05 30.31 -2.34
N ALA A 324 -24.65 30.57 -1.18
CA ALA A 324 -25.60 31.68 -1.01
C ALA A 324 -24.96 33.06 -1.19
N PHE A 325 -23.63 33.19 -1.05
CA PHE A 325 -22.89 34.43 -1.22
C PHE A 325 -22.34 34.63 -2.66
N VAL A 326 -22.37 33.60 -3.51
CA VAL A 326 -21.91 33.70 -4.91
C VAL A 326 -22.66 34.75 -5.74
N PRO A 327 -24.03 34.84 -5.72
CA PRO A 327 -24.76 35.85 -6.47
C PRO A 327 -24.63 37.25 -5.89
N ARG A 328 -24.48 38.26 -6.73
CA ARG A 328 -24.61 39.67 -6.33
C ARG A 328 -26.08 40.03 -6.26
N LEU A 329 -26.49 40.60 -5.12
CA LEU A 329 -27.83 41.13 -4.97
C LEU A 329 -27.89 42.57 -5.50
N PRO A 330 -29.03 43.02 -6.06
CA PRO A 330 -29.20 44.37 -6.44
C PRO A 330 -29.14 45.30 -5.20
N THR A 331 -28.18 46.23 -5.19
CA THR A 331 -28.04 47.22 -4.12
C THR A 331 -28.97 48.37 -4.39
N GLY A 332 -29.91 48.61 -3.46
CA GLY A 332 -30.93 49.72 -3.56
C GLY A 332 -30.36 51.15 -3.44
N GLN A 333 -29.05 51.34 -3.52
CA GLN A 333 -28.37 52.65 -3.37
C GLN A 333 -27.79 53.17 -4.70
N GLY A 334 -28.42 52.93 -5.79
CA GLY A 334 -28.13 53.63 -7.05
C GLY A 334 -29.06 54.87 -7.16
N ARG A 335 -28.63 56.03 -6.67
CA ARG A 335 -29.33 57.31 -6.74
C ARG A 335 -29.41 57.94 -8.15
N ASN A 336 -29.40 57.16 -9.21
CA ASN A 336 -29.63 57.64 -10.57
C ASN A 336 -30.75 56.79 -11.19
N GLY A 337 -31.88 57.41 -11.29
CA GLY A 337 -33.09 57.16 -12.06
C GLY A 337 -33.35 55.72 -12.52
N ILE A 338 -34.40 55.13 -11.93
CA ILE A 338 -35.08 53.94 -12.54
C ILE A 338 -35.55 54.37 -13.91
N SER A 339 -34.78 54.08 -14.95
CA SER A 339 -35.31 54.11 -16.32
C SER A 339 -36.16 52.86 -16.53
N LEU A 340 -37.45 52.96 -16.28
CA LEU A 340 -38.49 51.97 -16.61
C LEU A 340 -38.71 51.80 -18.11
N SER A 341 -37.89 52.43 -18.95
CA SER A 341 -38.02 52.36 -20.40
C SER A 341 -37.03 51.33 -20.96
N GLY A 342 -37.53 50.16 -21.35
CA GLY A 342 -36.99 49.33 -22.42
C GLY A 342 -35.49 48.98 -22.36
N ALA A 343 -34.94 48.71 -21.21
CA ALA A 343 -33.54 48.28 -21.10
C ALA A 343 -33.43 46.80 -21.35
N SER A 344 -33.11 46.44 -22.58
CA SER A 344 -32.51 45.15 -22.91
C SER A 344 -31.44 44.83 -21.85
N VAL A 345 -31.59 43.69 -21.15
CA VAL A 345 -30.68 43.19 -20.17
C VAL A 345 -29.24 43.21 -20.73
N ARG A 346 -28.51 44.32 -20.51
CA ARG A 346 -27.07 44.34 -20.72
C ARG A 346 -26.48 43.48 -19.62
N MET A 347 -26.20 42.22 -19.96
CA MET A 347 -25.39 41.34 -19.09
C MET A 347 -24.17 42.13 -18.65
N THR A 348 -24.14 42.56 -17.40
CA THR A 348 -22.94 43.16 -16.81
C THR A 348 -21.82 42.13 -16.95
N GLY A 349 -20.71 42.49 -17.61
CA GLY A 349 -19.58 41.59 -17.94
C GLY A 349 -18.99 40.82 -16.74
N GLY A 350 -19.45 41.14 -15.52
CA GLY A 350 -19.09 40.49 -14.29
C GLY A 350 -19.73 39.10 -14.05
N GLY A 351 -20.98 38.87 -14.52
CA GLY A 351 -21.65 37.57 -14.34
C GLY A 351 -21.03 36.46 -15.19
N THR A 352 -20.76 36.78 -16.45
CA THR A 352 -20.14 35.86 -17.43
C THR A 352 -18.70 35.49 -17.02
N ARG A 353 -17.93 36.42 -16.46
CA ARG A 353 -16.57 36.15 -15.97
C ARG A 353 -16.55 35.17 -14.79
N ARG A 354 -17.50 35.24 -13.86
CA ARG A 354 -17.60 34.30 -12.73
C ARG A 354 -17.97 32.91 -13.20
N LEU A 355 -18.96 32.77 -14.10
CA LEU A 355 -19.31 31.47 -14.65
C LEU A 355 -18.10 30.79 -15.32
N ARG A 356 -17.33 31.55 -16.11
CA ARG A 356 -16.09 31.05 -16.72
C ARG A 356 -15.02 30.70 -15.68
N ALA A 357 -14.87 31.51 -14.62
CA ALA A 357 -13.91 31.21 -13.55
C ALA A 357 -14.24 29.91 -12.86
N PHE A 358 -15.50 29.65 -12.50
CA PHE A 358 -15.91 28.36 -11.91
C PHE A 358 -15.70 27.19 -12.87
N ALA A 359 -15.98 27.36 -14.18
CA ALA A 359 -15.69 26.32 -15.17
C ALA A 359 -14.19 26.04 -15.29
N VAL A 360 -13.33 27.06 -15.28
CA VAL A 360 -11.87 26.92 -15.31
C VAL A 360 -11.39 26.18 -14.05
N THR A 361 -11.85 26.56 -12.84
CA THR A 361 -11.50 25.89 -11.59
C THR A 361 -11.90 24.41 -11.61
N GLN A 362 -13.10 24.13 -12.10
CA GLN A 362 -13.62 22.77 -12.23
C GLN A 362 -12.76 21.92 -13.18
N ILE A 363 -12.42 22.47 -14.36
CA ILE A 363 -11.57 21.78 -15.34
C ILE A 363 -10.16 21.59 -14.81
N ALA A 364 -9.60 22.60 -14.13
CA ALA A 364 -8.27 22.50 -13.53
C ALA A 364 -8.20 21.38 -12.45
N ALA A 365 -9.19 21.33 -11.56
CA ALA A 365 -9.28 20.27 -10.55
C ALA A 365 -9.51 18.89 -11.19
N SER A 366 -10.35 18.79 -12.23
CA SER A 366 -10.57 17.54 -12.97
C SER A 366 -9.29 17.07 -13.69
N PHE A 367 -8.51 18.01 -14.24
CA PHE A 367 -7.22 17.72 -14.86
C PHE A 367 -6.23 17.13 -13.85
N VAL A 368 -6.10 17.72 -12.65
CA VAL A 368 -5.22 17.21 -11.59
C VAL A 368 -5.59 15.79 -11.20
N LEU A 369 -6.89 15.52 -10.98
CA LEU A 369 -7.38 14.18 -10.63
C LEU A 369 -7.12 13.17 -11.75
N MET A 370 -7.35 13.56 -12.98
CA MET A 370 -7.18 12.67 -14.15
C MET A 370 -5.71 12.38 -14.42
N ALA A 371 -4.82 13.38 -14.30
CA ALA A 371 -3.38 13.19 -14.42
C ALA A 371 -2.83 12.28 -13.32
N GLY A 372 -3.29 12.47 -12.07
CA GLY A 372 -2.93 11.58 -10.93
C GLY A 372 -3.40 10.15 -11.15
N ALA A 373 -4.66 9.94 -11.53
CA ALA A 373 -5.21 8.62 -11.80
C ALA A 373 -4.49 7.92 -12.96
N ALA A 374 -4.23 8.63 -14.05
CA ALA A 374 -3.53 8.10 -15.23
C ALA A 374 -2.06 7.72 -14.87
N THR A 375 -1.40 8.48 -13.99
CA THR A 375 -0.06 8.12 -13.47
C THR A 375 -0.10 6.81 -12.70
N LEU A 376 -1.05 6.64 -11.77
CA LEU A 376 -1.18 5.40 -10.99
C LEU A 376 -1.51 4.20 -11.89
N ILE A 377 -2.44 4.36 -12.83
CA ILE A 377 -2.79 3.30 -13.80
C ILE A 377 -1.56 2.92 -14.64
N ARG A 378 -0.83 3.92 -15.14
CA ARG A 378 0.38 3.68 -15.92
C ARG A 378 1.44 2.94 -15.10
N THR A 379 1.74 3.39 -13.88
CA THR A 379 2.69 2.73 -12.99
C THR A 379 2.28 1.28 -12.72
N LEU A 380 0.98 1.04 -12.47
CA LEU A 380 0.46 -0.31 -12.30
C LEU A 380 0.65 -1.18 -13.56
N MET A 381 0.37 -0.62 -14.75
CA MET A 381 0.60 -1.33 -16.02
C MET A 381 2.08 -1.63 -16.26
N GLU A 382 2.96 -0.68 -15.97
CA GLU A 382 4.42 -0.86 -16.05
C GLU A 382 4.87 -1.97 -15.09
N LEU A 383 4.40 -1.96 -13.83
CA LEU A 383 4.69 -3.00 -12.84
C LEU A 383 4.17 -4.39 -13.29
N GLN A 384 3.00 -4.45 -13.93
CA GLN A 384 2.45 -5.70 -14.44
C GLN A 384 3.18 -6.21 -15.69
N ALA A 385 3.68 -5.32 -16.54
CA ALA A 385 4.37 -5.66 -17.77
C ALA A 385 5.84 -6.08 -17.56
N VAL A 386 6.40 -5.86 -16.38
CA VAL A 386 7.78 -6.23 -16.07
C VAL A 386 7.98 -7.73 -16.21
N GLN A 387 8.97 -8.11 -17.01
CA GLN A 387 9.40 -9.51 -17.13
C GLN A 387 10.24 -9.89 -15.90
N THR A 388 9.78 -10.86 -15.17
CA THR A 388 10.41 -11.32 -13.92
C THR A 388 11.50 -12.38 -14.15
N GLY A 389 11.62 -12.92 -15.35
CA GLY A 389 12.50 -14.03 -15.65
C GLY A 389 11.98 -15.40 -15.15
N ILE A 390 10.77 -15.42 -14.56
CA ILE A 390 10.14 -16.63 -13.99
C ILE A 390 8.82 -16.91 -14.74
N ASP A 391 8.49 -18.19 -14.98
CA ASP A 391 7.15 -18.60 -15.45
C ASP A 391 6.13 -18.44 -14.31
N THR A 392 5.41 -17.32 -14.30
CA THR A 392 4.48 -17.00 -13.21
C THR A 392 3.13 -17.70 -13.32
N ARG A 393 2.71 -18.11 -14.53
CA ARG A 393 1.35 -18.61 -14.79
C ARG A 393 1.21 -20.10 -14.53
N ARG A 394 2.27 -20.85 -14.81
CA ARG A 394 2.26 -22.31 -14.72
C ARG A 394 2.86 -22.86 -13.44
N VAL A 395 3.42 -22.01 -12.60
CA VAL A 395 4.04 -22.41 -11.34
C VAL A 395 3.08 -22.16 -10.19
N LEU A 396 2.64 -23.23 -9.55
CA LEU A 396 1.90 -23.21 -8.29
C LEU A 396 2.91 -23.22 -7.14
N ALA A 397 2.87 -22.21 -6.28
CA ALA A 397 3.65 -22.14 -5.06
C ALA A 397 2.78 -22.53 -3.85
N MET A 398 3.31 -23.35 -2.94
CA MET A 398 2.65 -23.81 -1.73
C MET A 398 3.60 -23.77 -0.55
N ASN A 399 3.13 -23.27 0.61
CA ASN A 399 3.87 -23.35 1.85
C ASN A 399 3.73 -24.77 2.44
N VAL A 400 4.85 -25.42 2.60
CA VAL A 400 4.97 -26.71 3.28
C VAL A 400 6.10 -26.54 4.30
N PRO A 401 5.84 -25.92 5.47
CA PRO A 401 6.88 -25.53 6.40
C PRO A 401 7.64 -26.73 6.95
N VAL A 402 8.91 -26.50 7.29
CA VAL A 402 9.78 -27.55 7.84
C VAL A 402 9.28 -27.98 9.21
N LEU A 403 9.04 -29.26 9.40
CA LEU A 403 8.76 -29.88 10.70
C LEU A 403 9.95 -30.73 11.12
N SER A 404 10.64 -30.31 12.16
CA SER A 404 11.80 -31.02 12.71
C SER A 404 11.49 -31.87 13.94
N TYR A 405 10.23 -31.80 14.45
CA TYR A 405 9.84 -32.54 15.64
C TYR A 405 9.99 -34.06 15.49
N GLY A 406 10.83 -34.65 16.30
CA GLY A 406 11.13 -36.09 16.27
C GLY A 406 11.83 -36.56 14.99
N ARG A 407 12.39 -35.66 14.19
CA ARG A 407 13.08 -35.93 12.93
C ARG A 407 14.49 -35.39 12.95
N THR A 408 15.40 -36.15 12.36
CA THR A 408 16.74 -35.65 12.02
C THR A 408 16.70 -34.83 10.74
N ASP A 409 17.72 -34.00 10.50
CA ASP A 409 17.84 -33.23 9.23
C ASP A 409 17.74 -34.14 8.01
N GLY A 410 18.37 -35.32 8.06
CA GLY A 410 18.28 -36.31 6.99
C GLY A 410 16.87 -36.82 6.75
N GLN A 411 16.07 -37.03 7.80
CA GLN A 411 14.66 -37.43 7.68
C GLN A 411 13.79 -36.29 7.11
N VAL A 412 14.11 -35.04 7.45
CA VAL A 412 13.43 -33.87 6.85
C VAL A 412 13.73 -33.79 5.37
N VAL A 413 14.99 -33.91 4.97
CA VAL A 413 15.40 -33.91 3.55
C VAL A 413 14.73 -35.05 2.79
N GLU A 414 14.68 -36.26 3.38
CA GLU A 414 14.04 -37.43 2.75
C GLU A 414 12.52 -37.24 2.61
N PHE A 415 11.87 -36.64 3.59
CA PHE A 415 10.45 -36.27 3.49
C PHE A 415 10.16 -35.40 2.25
N TYR A 416 10.94 -34.33 2.03
CA TYR A 416 10.74 -33.47 0.88
C TYR A 416 11.09 -34.18 -0.44
N LYS A 417 12.13 -35.02 -0.45
CA LYS A 417 12.46 -35.84 -1.63
C LYS A 417 11.30 -36.77 -2.02
N GLN A 418 10.70 -37.44 -1.02
CA GLN A 418 9.53 -38.30 -1.24
C GLN A 418 8.30 -37.51 -1.68
N ALA A 419 8.06 -36.36 -1.04
CA ALA A 419 6.95 -35.49 -1.41
C ALA A 419 7.08 -35.01 -2.86
N MET A 420 8.23 -34.49 -3.26
CA MET A 420 8.49 -34.03 -4.63
C MET A 420 8.34 -35.18 -5.65
N ARG A 421 8.87 -36.38 -5.38
CA ARG A 421 8.72 -37.54 -6.27
C ARG A 421 7.26 -37.92 -6.48
N ARG A 422 6.47 -38.07 -5.38
CA ARG A 422 5.07 -38.45 -5.45
C ARG A 422 4.19 -37.39 -6.11
N ILE A 423 4.52 -36.10 -5.89
CA ILE A 423 3.80 -35.01 -6.56
C ILE A 423 4.13 -35.00 -8.06
N HIS A 424 5.36 -35.28 -8.44
CA HIS A 424 5.76 -35.36 -9.85
C HIS A 424 5.04 -36.48 -10.62
N GLU A 425 4.63 -37.56 -9.93
CA GLU A 425 3.85 -38.67 -10.50
C GLU A 425 2.37 -38.28 -10.76
N LEU A 426 1.89 -37.14 -10.24
CA LEU A 426 0.51 -36.71 -10.47
C LEU A 426 0.31 -36.27 -11.94
N PRO A 427 -0.83 -36.64 -12.55
CA PRO A 427 -1.12 -36.22 -13.92
C PRO A 427 -1.16 -34.71 -14.07
N GLY A 428 -0.47 -34.17 -15.06
CA GLY A 428 -0.42 -32.73 -15.34
C GLY A 428 0.69 -31.97 -14.64
N VAL A 429 1.55 -32.63 -13.86
CA VAL A 429 2.75 -32.07 -13.25
C VAL A 429 3.95 -32.27 -14.14
N ASP A 430 4.68 -31.21 -14.47
CA ASP A 430 5.88 -31.26 -15.30
C ASP A 430 7.17 -31.16 -14.48
N GLY A 431 7.13 -30.48 -13.37
CA GLY A 431 8.28 -30.29 -12.50
C GLY A 431 7.85 -29.97 -11.09
N VAL A 432 8.66 -30.38 -10.12
CA VAL A 432 8.45 -30.06 -8.69
C VAL A 432 9.80 -29.70 -8.10
N ALA A 433 9.85 -28.60 -7.41
CA ALA A 433 11.05 -28.14 -6.74
C ALA A 433 10.74 -27.57 -5.37
N LEU A 434 11.77 -27.53 -4.54
CA LEU A 434 11.75 -26.89 -3.22
C LEU A 434 12.59 -25.62 -3.26
N GLY A 435 12.09 -24.57 -2.62
CA GLY A 435 12.82 -23.35 -2.34
C GLY A 435 12.57 -22.86 -0.93
N MET A 436 13.27 -21.81 -0.55
CA MET A 436 13.24 -21.26 0.81
C MET A 436 12.16 -20.20 0.98
N ILE A 437 11.89 -19.40 -0.04
CA ILE A 437 10.92 -18.30 -0.03
C ILE A 437 10.01 -18.37 -1.25
N THR A 438 8.80 -17.86 -1.09
CA THR A 438 7.92 -17.58 -2.22
C THR A 438 8.26 -16.18 -2.75
N PRO A 439 8.65 -16.05 -4.05
CA PRO A 439 8.98 -14.77 -4.64
C PRO A 439 7.97 -13.67 -4.32
N TRP A 440 8.46 -12.46 -4.04
CA TRP A 440 7.73 -11.23 -3.69
C TRP A 440 6.88 -11.31 -2.42
N ARG A 441 6.25 -12.45 -2.11
CA ARG A 441 5.40 -12.63 -0.91
C ARG A 441 6.23 -12.68 0.37
N ASP A 442 7.36 -13.39 0.31
CA ASP A 442 8.28 -13.55 1.43
C ASP A 442 9.50 -12.60 1.31
N GLY A 443 9.44 -11.62 0.40
CA GLY A 443 10.50 -10.63 0.19
C GLY A 443 10.83 -9.86 1.47
N GLY A 444 12.14 -9.60 1.68
CA GLY A 444 12.65 -8.93 2.88
C GLY A 444 12.69 -9.77 4.15
N THR A 445 12.15 -10.99 4.14
CA THR A 445 12.09 -11.85 5.34
C THR A 445 13.47 -12.26 5.87
N LEU A 446 14.45 -12.41 4.96
CA LEU A 446 15.83 -12.82 5.28
C LEU A 446 16.79 -11.63 5.43
N GLY A 447 16.28 -10.42 5.43
CA GLY A 447 17.08 -9.20 5.57
C GLY A 447 17.88 -8.84 4.31
N PRO A 448 18.93 -7.99 4.44
CA PRO A 448 19.64 -7.38 3.32
C PRO A 448 20.66 -8.32 2.62
N GLY A 449 20.52 -9.62 2.79
CA GLY A 449 21.48 -10.62 2.32
C GLY A 449 22.69 -10.78 3.25
N LEU A 450 23.49 -11.82 2.99
CA LEU A 450 24.65 -12.20 3.78
C LEU A 450 25.95 -11.76 3.09
N GLN A 451 26.95 -11.39 3.89
CA GLN A 451 28.30 -11.08 3.38
C GLN A 451 28.99 -12.34 2.86
N PHE A 452 29.69 -12.20 1.74
CA PHE A 452 30.44 -13.29 1.13
C PHE A 452 31.70 -12.78 0.43
N THR A 453 32.65 -13.65 0.26
CA THR A 453 33.85 -13.40 -0.53
C THR A 453 34.03 -14.50 -1.59
N ALA A 454 34.85 -14.27 -2.58
CA ALA A 454 35.13 -15.22 -3.64
C ALA A 454 36.64 -15.31 -3.93
N GLU A 455 37.08 -16.46 -4.37
CA GLU A 455 38.47 -16.71 -4.72
C GLU A 455 38.95 -15.74 -5.82
N GLY A 456 40.01 -14.98 -5.49
CA GLY A 456 40.56 -13.96 -6.39
C GLY A 456 39.89 -12.59 -6.31
N PHE A 457 38.92 -12.41 -5.42
CA PHE A 457 38.36 -11.09 -5.10
C PHE A 457 39.26 -10.36 -4.11
N VAL A 458 39.69 -9.16 -4.48
CA VAL A 458 40.57 -8.33 -3.63
C VAL A 458 39.67 -7.36 -2.85
N ARG A 459 39.67 -7.46 -1.53
CA ARG A 459 38.94 -6.57 -0.62
C ARG A 459 39.92 -5.69 0.17
N ALA A 460 39.52 -4.46 0.45
CA ALA A 460 40.32 -3.56 1.29
C ALA A 460 40.21 -3.92 2.80
N ALA A 461 39.03 -4.33 3.23
CA ALA A 461 38.75 -4.80 4.60
C ALA A 461 37.65 -5.87 4.59
N PRO A 462 37.55 -6.74 5.64
CA PRO A 462 36.47 -7.74 5.74
C PRO A 462 35.05 -7.16 5.65
N GLU A 463 34.85 -5.94 6.13
CA GLU A 463 33.56 -5.24 6.10
C GLU A 463 33.15 -4.81 4.70
N ASP A 464 34.10 -4.81 3.74
CA ASP A 464 33.85 -4.43 2.35
C ASP A 464 33.34 -5.62 1.49
N ASP A 465 33.18 -6.79 2.09
CA ASP A 465 32.59 -7.94 1.42
C ASP A 465 31.18 -7.62 0.91
N PRO A 466 30.85 -7.94 -0.33
CA PRO A 466 29.52 -7.71 -0.87
C PRO A 466 28.50 -8.59 -0.17
N ARG A 467 27.23 -8.18 -0.22
CA ARG A 467 26.11 -8.97 0.28
C ARG A 467 25.36 -9.64 -0.88
N ALA A 468 24.97 -10.88 -0.68
CA ALA A 468 24.12 -11.62 -1.61
C ALA A 468 22.95 -12.25 -0.87
N GLN A 469 21.84 -12.42 -1.57
CA GLN A 469 20.71 -13.17 -1.09
C GLN A 469 21.10 -14.65 -0.98
N PHE A 470 20.81 -15.23 0.17
CA PHE A 470 21.03 -16.65 0.42
C PHE A 470 19.78 -17.44 0.09
N ARG A 471 19.88 -18.46 -0.77
CA ARG A 471 18.75 -19.29 -1.18
C ARG A 471 19.12 -20.77 -1.12
N ILE A 472 18.28 -21.55 -0.45
CA ILE A 472 18.36 -23.01 -0.44
C ILE A 472 17.33 -23.54 -1.44
N VAL A 473 17.78 -24.37 -2.39
CA VAL A 473 16.93 -24.90 -3.46
C VAL A 473 17.19 -26.38 -3.72
N SER A 474 16.18 -27.10 -4.21
CA SER A 474 16.34 -28.48 -4.67
C SER A 474 16.89 -28.56 -6.10
N PRO A 475 17.41 -29.71 -6.51
CA PRO A 475 17.60 -30.01 -7.93
C PRO A 475 16.31 -29.74 -8.74
N GLY A 476 16.46 -29.21 -9.95
CA GLY A 476 15.34 -28.89 -10.84
C GLY A 476 14.58 -27.60 -10.48
N PHE A 477 15.04 -26.83 -9.49
CA PHE A 477 14.42 -25.56 -9.10
C PHE A 477 14.36 -24.56 -10.26
N PHE A 478 15.48 -24.37 -10.94
CA PHE A 478 15.57 -23.42 -12.03
C PHE A 478 14.68 -23.83 -13.22
N ALA A 479 14.70 -25.12 -13.57
CA ALA A 479 13.85 -25.66 -14.62
C ALA A 479 12.35 -25.51 -14.28
N SER A 480 11.95 -25.79 -13.03
CA SER A 480 10.56 -25.66 -12.57
C SER A 480 10.05 -24.22 -12.60
N LEU A 481 10.92 -23.22 -12.44
CA LEU A 481 10.58 -21.80 -12.54
C LEU A 481 10.79 -21.21 -13.95
N GLY A 482 11.30 -22.01 -14.91
CA GLY A 482 11.61 -21.53 -16.24
C GLY A 482 12.87 -20.66 -16.32
N VAL A 483 13.77 -20.76 -15.35
CA VAL A 483 15.01 -19.97 -15.25
C VAL A 483 16.16 -20.73 -15.93
N PRO A 484 16.83 -20.18 -16.95
CA PRO A 484 17.94 -20.89 -17.61
C PRO A 484 19.22 -20.89 -16.76
N ILE A 485 19.90 -22.03 -16.75
CA ILE A 485 21.31 -22.12 -16.35
C ILE A 485 22.15 -21.66 -17.53
N ILE A 486 22.89 -20.55 -17.35
CA ILE A 486 23.65 -19.88 -18.40
C ILE A 486 24.96 -20.62 -18.69
N ALA A 487 25.58 -21.13 -17.62
CA ALA A 487 26.83 -21.89 -17.71
C ALA A 487 26.93 -22.91 -16.58
N GLY A 488 27.66 -23.98 -16.78
CA GLY A 488 27.83 -25.06 -15.81
C GLY A 488 26.63 -26.01 -15.76
N ARG A 489 26.28 -26.50 -14.57
CA ARG A 489 25.20 -27.47 -14.33
C ARG A 489 24.25 -27.02 -13.24
N ASP A 490 23.04 -27.56 -13.21
CA ASP A 490 22.13 -27.49 -12.05
C ASP A 490 22.63 -28.41 -10.93
N PHE A 491 22.04 -28.30 -9.76
CA PHE A 491 22.23 -29.25 -8.68
C PHE A 491 21.68 -30.61 -9.01
N ASP A 492 22.26 -31.66 -8.44
CA ASP A 492 21.80 -33.01 -8.58
C ASP A 492 21.79 -33.78 -7.23
N ASP A 493 21.35 -35.04 -7.23
CA ASP A 493 21.26 -35.84 -6.01
C ASP A 493 22.61 -36.22 -5.40
N GLN A 494 23.73 -35.95 -6.09
CA GLN A 494 25.09 -36.17 -5.57
C GLN A 494 25.55 -34.99 -4.70
N ASP A 495 24.91 -33.80 -4.82
CA ASP A 495 25.19 -32.63 -4.02
C ASP A 495 24.53 -32.76 -2.63
N ARG A 496 25.07 -33.66 -1.81
CA ARG A 496 24.58 -34.04 -0.47
C ARG A 496 25.58 -33.69 0.62
N LYS A 497 25.18 -33.83 1.89
CA LYS A 497 25.92 -33.38 3.08
C LYS A 497 27.38 -33.84 3.12
N ASP A 498 27.65 -35.04 2.63
CA ASP A 498 28.99 -35.65 2.66
C ASP A 498 29.81 -35.42 1.39
N SER A 499 29.28 -34.66 0.42
CA SER A 499 29.97 -34.28 -0.81
C SER A 499 30.66 -32.91 -0.69
N GLU A 500 31.51 -32.57 -1.67
CA GLU A 500 32.11 -31.23 -1.74
C GLU A 500 31.02 -30.15 -1.72
N PRO A 501 31.11 -29.12 -0.86
CA PRO A 501 30.15 -28.02 -0.86
C PRO A 501 30.13 -27.29 -2.22
N VAL A 502 28.94 -27.11 -2.76
CA VAL A 502 28.75 -26.48 -4.07
C VAL A 502 27.74 -25.33 -4.00
N ALA A 503 27.87 -24.40 -4.96
CA ALA A 503 26.97 -23.28 -5.10
C ALA A 503 26.66 -23.00 -6.57
N ILE A 504 25.46 -22.51 -6.84
CA ILE A 504 25.09 -21.83 -8.10
C ILE A 504 24.97 -20.35 -7.80
N ILE A 505 25.48 -19.51 -8.68
CA ILE A 505 25.45 -18.06 -8.51
C ILE A 505 24.59 -17.39 -9.58
N SER A 506 24.02 -16.24 -9.26
CA SER A 506 23.35 -15.40 -10.26
C SER A 506 24.35 -14.78 -11.23
N GLN A 507 23.91 -14.44 -12.43
CA GLN A 507 24.75 -13.80 -13.44
C GLN A 507 25.35 -12.49 -12.92
N SER A 508 24.62 -11.73 -12.09
CA SER A 508 25.10 -10.52 -11.46
C SER A 508 26.26 -10.76 -10.48
N VAL A 509 26.24 -11.87 -9.72
CA VAL A 509 27.40 -12.28 -8.90
C VAL A 509 28.59 -12.61 -9.78
N ALA A 510 28.38 -13.38 -10.86
CA ALA A 510 29.45 -13.74 -11.77
C ALA A 510 30.13 -12.51 -12.39
N ARG A 511 29.34 -11.53 -12.85
CA ARG A 511 29.85 -10.28 -13.41
C ARG A 511 30.59 -9.43 -12.38
N ARG A 512 30.07 -9.32 -11.17
CA ARG A 512 30.64 -8.44 -10.12
C ARG A 512 31.92 -8.98 -9.51
N MET A 513 31.95 -10.31 -9.23
CA MET A 513 33.06 -10.92 -8.49
C MET A 513 34.20 -11.37 -9.38
N PHE A 514 33.90 -11.78 -10.62
CA PHE A 514 34.89 -12.42 -11.48
C PHE A 514 35.23 -11.60 -12.71
N ALA A 515 34.49 -10.53 -13.00
CA ALA A 515 34.66 -9.66 -14.16
C ALA A 515 34.85 -10.45 -15.46
N ASN A 516 35.99 -10.49 -16.09
CA ASN A 516 36.27 -11.26 -17.30
C ASN A 516 36.93 -12.62 -17.04
N ARG A 517 36.87 -13.13 -15.81
CA ARG A 517 37.48 -14.41 -15.42
C ARG A 517 36.42 -15.51 -15.37
N GLU A 518 36.82 -16.75 -15.61
CA GLU A 518 35.94 -17.90 -15.48
C GLU A 518 35.51 -18.09 -14.02
N ALA A 519 34.21 -18.00 -13.75
CA ALA A 519 33.65 -18.15 -12.41
C ALA A 519 33.46 -19.63 -12.01
N LEU A 520 33.22 -20.50 -13.02
CA LEU A 520 33.07 -21.94 -12.78
C LEU A 520 34.36 -22.52 -12.18
N THR A 521 34.22 -23.46 -11.26
CA THR A 521 35.29 -24.10 -10.50
C THR A 521 35.98 -23.22 -9.42
N ARG A 522 35.74 -21.91 -9.41
CA ARG A 522 36.17 -21.03 -8.32
C ARG A 522 35.35 -21.28 -7.07
N ARG A 523 35.90 -20.83 -5.93
CA ARG A 523 35.23 -21.01 -4.64
C ARG A 523 34.69 -19.69 -4.10
N LEU A 524 33.53 -19.80 -3.43
CA LEU A 524 32.86 -18.73 -2.72
C LEU A 524 32.72 -19.13 -1.27
N THR A 525 32.88 -18.17 -0.36
CA THR A 525 32.76 -18.43 1.09
C THR A 525 31.88 -17.35 1.71
N TRP A 526 30.92 -17.76 2.50
CA TRP A 526 30.15 -16.84 3.31
C TRP A 526 31.02 -16.30 4.46
N THR A 527 31.02 -14.98 4.65
CA THR A 527 31.80 -14.30 5.70
C THR A 527 30.94 -13.63 6.76
N ASP A 528 29.61 -13.65 6.58
CA ASP A 528 28.67 -13.01 7.50
C ASP A 528 28.67 -13.74 8.87
N PRO A 529 28.90 -13.02 9.99
CA PRO A 529 28.91 -13.61 11.32
C PRO A 529 27.59 -14.28 11.72
N VAL A 530 26.47 -13.88 11.14
CA VAL A 530 25.12 -14.43 11.42
C VAL A 530 25.05 -15.93 11.15
N LEU A 531 25.82 -16.45 10.21
CA LEU A 531 25.81 -17.88 9.90
C LEU A 531 26.22 -18.78 11.08
N LYS A 532 27.16 -18.34 11.88
CA LYS A 532 27.56 -19.05 13.09
C LYS A 532 26.41 -19.20 14.09
N PHE A 533 25.50 -18.21 14.14
CA PHE A 533 24.35 -18.23 15.03
C PHE A 533 23.28 -19.25 14.62
N ILE A 534 23.15 -19.51 13.32
CA ILE A 534 22.22 -20.53 12.80
C ILE A 534 22.86 -21.91 12.65
N GLY A 535 24.05 -22.11 13.23
CA GLY A 535 24.75 -23.40 13.22
C GLY A 535 25.35 -23.80 11.87
N MET A 536 25.57 -22.81 10.98
CA MET A 536 26.25 -23.02 9.70
C MET A 536 27.73 -22.61 9.82
N GLU A 537 28.63 -23.56 9.65
CA GLU A 537 30.05 -23.26 9.52
C GLU A 537 30.34 -22.82 8.09
N PRO A 538 30.94 -21.62 7.89
CA PRO A 538 31.32 -21.16 6.57
C PRO A 538 32.39 -22.08 5.96
N ALA A 539 32.00 -22.88 4.98
CA ALA A 539 32.93 -23.68 4.18
C ALA A 539 33.05 -23.09 2.77
N PRO A 540 34.25 -23.13 2.15
CA PRO A 540 34.39 -22.76 0.75
C PRO A 540 33.55 -23.66 -0.15
N MET A 541 32.64 -23.08 -0.93
CA MET A 541 31.76 -23.77 -1.86
C MET A 541 32.26 -23.60 -3.29
N ARG A 542 32.36 -24.69 -4.04
CA ARG A 542 32.73 -24.65 -5.46
C ARG A 542 31.55 -24.18 -6.32
N ILE A 543 31.77 -23.21 -7.19
CA ILE A 543 30.75 -22.73 -8.12
C ILE A 543 30.60 -23.75 -9.26
N VAL A 544 29.43 -24.38 -9.35
CA VAL A 544 29.11 -25.42 -10.35
C VAL A 544 28.21 -24.93 -11.45
N GLY A 545 27.51 -23.81 -11.26
CA GLY A 545 26.61 -23.25 -12.25
C GLY A 545 26.41 -21.75 -12.09
N ILE A 546 25.97 -21.11 -13.18
CA ILE A 546 25.56 -19.72 -13.25
C ILE A 546 24.14 -19.68 -13.77
N ALA A 547 23.21 -19.19 -12.97
CA ALA A 547 21.81 -19.00 -13.35
C ALA A 547 21.56 -17.59 -13.87
N ALA A 548 20.53 -17.42 -14.71
CA ALA A 548 20.04 -16.11 -15.08
C ALA A 548 19.60 -15.33 -13.83
N ASP A 549 19.71 -14.01 -13.88
CA ASP A 549 19.26 -13.15 -12.78
C ASP A 549 17.73 -13.22 -12.66
N ILE A 550 17.27 -13.48 -11.44
CA ILE A 550 15.88 -13.33 -11.02
C ILE A 550 15.85 -12.46 -9.78
N ASP A 551 14.83 -11.62 -9.66
CA ASP A 551 14.56 -10.86 -8.46
C ASP A 551 13.31 -11.41 -7.78
N ASP A 552 13.51 -12.12 -6.68
CA ASP A 552 12.47 -12.72 -5.86
C ASP A 552 12.08 -11.84 -4.66
N GLU A 553 12.75 -10.68 -4.51
CA GLU A 553 12.52 -9.71 -3.43
C GLU A 553 11.67 -8.52 -3.88
N HIS A 554 11.95 -7.95 -5.06
CA HIS A 554 11.36 -6.70 -5.52
C HIS A 554 10.42 -6.92 -6.70
N LEU A 555 9.31 -6.19 -6.72
CA LEU A 555 8.37 -6.19 -7.84
C LEU A 555 8.97 -5.58 -9.12
N VAL A 556 9.82 -4.57 -8.96
CA VAL A 556 10.63 -4.02 -10.04
C VAL A 556 12.01 -4.67 -9.94
N PRO A 557 12.39 -5.53 -10.90
CA PRO A 557 13.65 -6.24 -10.83
C PRO A 557 14.83 -5.28 -10.70
N GLN A 558 15.65 -5.56 -9.69
CA GLN A 558 16.93 -4.89 -9.46
C GLN A 558 18.04 -5.93 -9.64
N PRO A 559 19.25 -5.52 -10.01
CA PRO A 559 20.39 -6.44 -10.06
C PRO A 559 20.73 -6.93 -8.65
N THR A 560 20.06 -7.98 -8.21
CA THR A 560 20.31 -8.62 -6.92
C THR A 560 21.40 -9.67 -7.04
N LEU A 561 22.35 -9.65 -6.10
CA LEU A 561 23.33 -10.72 -5.99
C LEU A 561 22.67 -11.88 -5.26
N THR A 562 22.62 -13.05 -5.88
CA THR A 562 22.02 -14.25 -5.26
C THR A 562 22.97 -15.43 -5.36
N VAL A 563 23.11 -16.16 -4.25
CA VAL A 563 23.88 -17.38 -4.15
C VAL A 563 22.92 -18.49 -3.71
N TYR A 564 22.85 -19.52 -4.53
CA TYR A 564 22.01 -20.71 -4.31
C TYR A 564 22.86 -21.84 -3.74
N THR A 565 22.33 -22.56 -2.76
CA THR A 565 22.94 -23.75 -2.15
C THR A 565 21.97 -24.92 -2.23
N PRO A 566 22.46 -26.17 -2.42
CA PRO A 566 21.56 -27.31 -2.52
C PRO A 566 20.99 -27.68 -1.14
N PHE A 567 19.70 -28.00 -1.10
CA PHE A 567 18.99 -28.34 0.13
C PHE A 567 19.52 -29.62 0.82
N GLY A 568 20.29 -30.42 0.12
CA GLY A 568 20.94 -31.64 0.66
C GLY A 568 22.23 -31.38 1.43
N GLN A 569 22.81 -30.18 1.39
CA GLN A 569 24.11 -29.87 1.99
C GLN A 569 24.04 -29.02 3.28
N GLY A 570 22.88 -28.51 3.66
CA GLY A 570 22.75 -27.67 4.84
C GLY A 570 21.42 -27.84 5.56
N PRO A 571 21.25 -27.19 6.73
CA PRO A 571 19.97 -27.17 7.40
C PRO A 571 18.91 -26.48 6.52
N LEU A 572 17.74 -27.10 6.43
CA LEU A 572 16.63 -26.56 5.64
C LEU A 572 15.83 -25.54 6.47
N PHE A 573 15.81 -24.30 5.99
CA PHE A 573 15.00 -23.23 6.56
C PHE A 573 13.86 -22.89 5.60
N GLY A 574 12.64 -22.98 6.06
CA GLY A 574 11.46 -22.77 5.22
C GLY A 574 11.26 -23.91 4.21
N GLY A 575 10.04 -24.19 3.88
CA GLY A 575 9.69 -25.14 2.84
C GLY A 575 8.64 -24.52 1.95
N ARG A 576 9.02 -24.22 0.71
CA ARG A 576 8.13 -23.71 -0.32
C ARG A 576 8.23 -24.65 -1.52
N LEU A 577 7.13 -25.32 -1.84
CA LEU A 577 7.08 -26.18 -3.02
C LEU A 577 6.65 -25.36 -4.24
N PHE A 578 7.35 -25.50 -5.33
CA PHE A 578 7.06 -24.94 -6.64
C PHE A 578 6.73 -26.07 -7.60
N ILE A 579 5.51 -26.09 -8.10
CA ILE A 579 5.00 -27.14 -8.95
C ILE A 579 4.69 -26.54 -10.33
N HIS A 580 5.46 -26.90 -11.33
CA HIS A 580 5.19 -26.55 -12.73
C HIS A 580 4.13 -27.48 -13.31
N VAL A 581 3.07 -26.92 -13.88
CA VAL A 581 1.90 -27.68 -14.32
C VAL A 581 1.50 -27.33 -15.75
N ARG A 582 0.90 -28.31 -16.45
CA ARG A 582 0.36 -28.15 -17.83
C ARG A 582 -1.07 -27.70 -17.87
N SER A 583 -1.82 -28.00 -16.84
CA SER A 583 -3.27 -27.77 -16.74
C SER A 583 -3.59 -26.71 -15.69
N ASP A 584 -4.84 -26.65 -15.24
CA ASP A 584 -5.25 -25.74 -14.18
C ASP A 584 -4.49 -26.02 -12.87
N PRO A 585 -3.65 -25.09 -12.39
CA PRO A 585 -2.87 -25.25 -11.16
C PRO A 585 -3.75 -25.51 -9.93
N TYR A 586 -4.91 -24.86 -9.88
CA TYR A 586 -5.80 -24.94 -8.72
C TYR A 586 -6.50 -26.31 -8.58
N ALA A 587 -6.72 -27.02 -9.68
CA ALA A 587 -7.27 -28.38 -9.64
C ALA A 587 -6.32 -29.37 -8.93
N LEU A 588 -5.02 -29.09 -8.89
CA LEU A 588 -4.01 -29.95 -8.28
C LEU A 588 -3.80 -29.72 -6.77
N ILE A 589 -4.33 -28.65 -6.20
CA ILE A 589 -4.14 -28.33 -4.77
C ILE A 589 -4.57 -29.49 -3.87
N ASN A 590 -5.78 -30.00 -4.05
CA ASN A 590 -6.30 -31.10 -3.24
C ASN A 590 -5.53 -32.42 -3.42
N PRO A 591 -5.21 -32.88 -4.64
CA PRO A 591 -4.35 -34.04 -4.86
C PRO A 591 -2.98 -33.88 -4.19
N ILE A 592 -2.31 -32.75 -4.35
CA ILE A 592 -1.00 -32.47 -3.75
C ILE A 592 -1.09 -32.49 -2.24
N THR A 593 -2.09 -31.80 -1.66
CA THR A 593 -2.31 -31.78 -0.20
C THR A 593 -2.51 -33.18 0.36
N ARG A 594 -3.30 -34.02 -0.29
CA ARG A 594 -3.49 -35.42 0.10
C ARG A 594 -2.20 -36.22 0.03
N THR A 595 -1.42 -36.04 -1.03
CA THR A 595 -0.13 -36.72 -1.21
C THR A 595 0.83 -36.37 -0.08
N ILE A 596 0.92 -35.09 0.32
CA ILE A 596 1.77 -34.63 1.42
C ILE A 596 1.26 -35.16 2.76
N ARG A 597 -0.06 -35.07 3.03
CA ARG A 597 -0.66 -35.57 4.29
C ARG A 597 -0.58 -37.09 4.43
N ASN A 598 -0.55 -37.84 3.34
CA ASN A 598 -0.32 -39.29 3.38
C ASN A 598 1.14 -39.64 3.79
N LEU A 599 2.09 -38.72 3.60
CA LEU A 599 3.45 -38.89 4.09
C LEU A 599 3.59 -38.43 5.55
N SER A 600 2.87 -37.39 5.93
CA SER A 600 2.88 -36.81 7.27
C SER A 600 1.55 -36.10 7.55
N ALA A 601 0.71 -36.71 8.38
CA ALA A 601 -0.62 -36.21 8.70
C ALA A 601 -0.61 -34.81 9.33
N ASP A 602 0.43 -34.51 10.10
CA ASP A 602 0.60 -33.23 10.81
C ASP A 602 1.25 -32.13 9.93
N GLN A 603 1.53 -32.41 8.65
CA GLN A 603 2.19 -31.45 7.78
C GLN A 603 1.22 -30.38 7.29
N PRO A 604 1.43 -29.09 7.63
CA PRO A 604 0.67 -28.00 7.04
C PRO A 604 0.95 -27.88 5.55
N VAL A 605 -0.10 -27.58 4.78
CA VAL A 605 -0.02 -27.24 3.37
C VAL A 605 -0.89 -26.01 3.18
N GLU A 606 -0.28 -24.87 2.95
CA GLU A 606 -0.97 -23.59 3.03
C GLU A 606 -0.60 -22.64 1.88
N ARG A 607 -1.38 -21.57 1.76
CA ARG A 607 -1.11 -20.42 0.87
C ARG A 607 -0.81 -20.83 -0.57
N ALA A 608 -1.50 -21.87 -1.06
CA ALA A 608 -1.38 -22.32 -2.44
C ALA A 608 -1.89 -21.23 -3.39
N ALA A 609 -1.03 -20.76 -4.27
CA ALA A 609 -1.36 -19.79 -5.30
C ALA A 609 -0.37 -19.89 -6.47
N THR A 610 -0.80 -19.51 -7.68
CA THR A 610 0.15 -19.34 -8.78
C THR A 610 1.08 -18.17 -8.48
N LEU A 611 2.29 -18.16 -9.04
CA LEU A 611 3.20 -17.01 -8.88
C LEU A 611 2.62 -15.73 -9.50
N GLU A 612 1.73 -15.85 -10.51
CA GLU A 612 0.97 -14.72 -11.05
C GLU A 612 0.01 -14.14 -10.00
N ASP A 613 -0.71 -15.00 -9.27
CA ASP A 613 -1.62 -14.54 -8.20
C ASP A 613 -0.88 -14.02 -6.97
N VAL A 614 0.27 -14.62 -6.63
CA VAL A 614 1.17 -14.08 -5.60
C VAL A 614 1.60 -12.66 -5.95
N ARG A 615 2.03 -12.43 -7.20
CA ARG A 615 2.38 -11.10 -7.68
C ARG A 615 1.18 -10.14 -7.67
N ALA A 616 0.01 -10.64 -8.07
CA ALA A 616 -1.23 -9.88 -8.01
C ALA A 616 -1.63 -9.50 -6.58
N GLU A 617 -1.42 -10.39 -5.60
CA GLU A 617 -1.62 -10.14 -4.17
C GLU A 617 -0.73 -8.99 -3.68
N VAL A 618 0.56 -9.03 -3.99
CA VAL A 618 1.52 -7.99 -3.59
C VAL A 618 1.22 -6.64 -4.26
N LEU A 619 0.73 -6.63 -5.52
CA LEU A 619 0.30 -5.42 -6.24
C LEU A 619 -1.09 -4.89 -5.85
N THR A 620 -1.77 -5.56 -4.92
CA THR A 620 -3.14 -5.18 -4.57
C THR A 620 -3.29 -3.76 -4.04
N PRO A 621 -2.42 -3.21 -3.17
CA PRO A 621 -2.51 -1.81 -2.75
C PRO A 621 -2.47 -0.83 -3.92
N ASP A 622 -1.60 -1.08 -4.91
CA ASP A 622 -1.48 -0.24 -6.10
C ASP A 622 -2.71 -0.36 -7.00
N ARG A 623 -3.27 -1.56 -7.17
CA ARG A 623 -4.54 -1.77 -7.88
C ARG A 623 -5.69 -1.04 -7.20
N LEU A 624 -5.78 -1.12 -5.87
CA LEU A 624 -6.82 -0.43 -5.10
C LEU A 624 -6.70 1.09 -5.26
N ASN A 625 -5.49 1.63 -5.13
CA ASN A 625 -5.24 3.05 -5.35
C ASN A 625 -5.63 3.47 -6.76
N ALA A 626 -5.21 2.73 -7.78
CA ALA A 626 -5.55 3.03 -9.19
C ALA A 626 -7.07 2.99 -9.43
N MET A 627 -7.82 2.05 -8.83
CA MET A 627 -9.28 1.97 -8.93
C MET A 627 -9.97 3.16 -8.26
N VAL A 628 -9.55 3.52 -7.04
CA VAL A 628 -10.16 4.63 -6.28
C VAL A 628 -9.92 5.96 -6.98
N PHE A 629 -8.67 6.24 -7.38
CA PHE A 629 -8.34 7.48 -8.09
C PHE A 629 -8.93 7.51 -9.49
N GLY A 630 -9.01 6.38 -10.18
CA GLY A 630 -9.74 6.23 -11.45
C GLY A 630 -11.22 6.56 -11.30
N GLY A 631 -11.84 6.11 -10.22
CA GLY A 631 -13.22 6.46 -9.87
C GLY A 631 -13.39 7.96 -9.64
N PHE A 632 -12.52 8.60 -8.87
CA PHE A 632 -12.54 10.06 -8.68
C PHE A 632 -12.37 10.82 -9.99
N ALA A 633 -11.43 10.38 -10.85
CA ALA A 633 -11.22 11.00 -12.16
C ALA A 633 -12.44 10.87 -13.08
N MET A 634 -13.12 9.73 -13.07
CA MET A 634 -14.34 9.50 -13.86
C MET A 634 -15.50 10.38 -13.38
N VAL A 635 -15.70 10.48 -12.07
CA VAL A 635 -16.70 11.38 -11.47
C VAL A 635 -16.38 12.83 -11.80
N ALA A 636 -15.13 13.25 -11.65
CA ALA A 636 -14.67 14.60 -11.97
C ALA A 636 -14.88 14.94 -13.45
N LEU A 637 -14.56 14.03 -14.37
CA LEU A 637 -14.78 14.17 -15.80
C LEU A 637 -16.28 14.33 -16.12
N THR A 638 -17.13 13.48 -15.53
CA THR A 638 -18.58 13.53 -15.73
C THR A 638 -19.15 14.88 -15.29
N ILE A 639 -18.76 15.34 -14.09
CA ILE A 639 -19.21 16.64 -13.57
C ILE A 639 -18.65 17.78 -14.44
N ALA A 640 -17.41 17.68 -14.94
CA ALA A 640 -16.81 18.69 -15.83
C ALA A 640 -17.57 18.81 -17.14
N VAL A 641 -17.95 17.70 -17.76
CA VAL A 641 -18.78 17.67 -18.99
C VAL A 641 -20.11 18.39 -18.75
N VAL A 642 -20.81 18.06 -17.67
CA VAL A 642 -22.10 18.69 -17.30
C VAL A 642 -21.91 20.18 -17.02
N GLY A 643 -20.84 20.57 -16.33
CA GLY A 643 -20.55 21.96 -16.01
C GLY A 643 -20.27 22.82 -17.24
N VAL A 644 -19.40 22.34 -18.15
CA VAL A 644 -19.09 23.01 -19.41
C VAL A 644 -20.36 23.15 -20.28
N ALA A 645 -21.13 22.05 -20.43
CA ALA A 645 -22.38 22.08 -21.17
C ALA A 645 -23.38 23.10 -20.59
N GLY A 646 -23.48 23.15 -19.25
CA GLY A 646 -24.35 24.10 -18.53
C GLY A 646 -23.97 25.57 -18.77
N VAL A 647 -22.66 25.88 -18.62
CA VAL A 647 -22.14 27.25 -18.85
C VAL A 647 -22.36 27.70 -20.31
N LEU A 648 -22.09 26.81 -21.27
CA LEU A 648 -22.28 27.10 -22.68
C LEU A 648 -23.77 27.22 -23.06
N ALA A 649 -24.64 26.35 -22.55
CA ALA A 649 -26.08 26.43 -22.75
C ALA A 649 -26.65 27.76 -22.24
N PHE A 650 -26.17 28.22 -21.07
CA PHE A 650 -26.54 29.51 -20.53
C PHE A 650 -25.98 30.65 -21.38
N SER A 651 -24.72 30.61 -21.83
CA SER A 651 -24.11 31.62 -22.72
C SER A 651 -24.87 31.75 -24.03
N VAL A 652 -25.28 30.63 -24.63
CA VAL A 652 -26.09 30.59 -25.85
C VAL A 652 -27.47 31.18 -25.61
N SER A 653 -28.15 30.78 -24.52
CA SER A 653 -29.49 31.30 -24.19
C SER A 653 -29.48 32.82 -23.95
N ALA A 654 -28.43 33.35 -23.30
CA ALA A 654 -28.30 34.79 -23.07
C ALA A 654 -27.97 35.61 -24.32
N ARG A 655 -27.52 34.98 -25.41
CA ARG A 655 -27.15 35.62 -26.68
C ARG A 655 -28.05 35.21 -27.83
N THR A 656 -29.22 34.65 -27.55
CA THR A 656 -30.15 34.14 -28.58
C THR A 656 -30.52 35.23 -29.61
N ARG A 657 -30.78 36.46 -29.17
CA ARG A 657 -31.06 37.61 -30.03
C ARG A 657 -29.88 37.98 -30.93
N GLU A 658 -28.65 38.01 -30.39
CA GLU A 658 -27.41 38.24 -31.16
C GLU A 658 -27.23 37.19 -32.26
N PHE A 659 -27.51 35.93 -31.95
CA PHE A 659 -27.42 34.82 -32.90
C PHE A 659 -28.54 34.92 -33.96
N GLY A 660 -29.74 35.31 -33.56
CA GLY A 660 -30.86 35.59 -34.48
C GLY A 660 -30.54 36.69 -35.47
N ILE A 661 -29.99 37.83 -35.00
CA ILE A 661 -29.56 38.94 -35.87
C ILE A 661 -28.47 38.50 -36.85
N ARG A 662 -27.47 37.74 -36.40
CA ARG A 662 -26.40 37.24 -37.28
C ARG A 662 -26.91 36.29 -38.36
N LEU A 663 -27.84 35.40 -38.00
CA LEU A 663 -28.49 34.53 -38.97
C LEU A 663 -29.31 35.32 -39.99
N ALA A 664 -30.02 36.38 -39.52
CA ALA A 664 -30.79 37.28 -40.41
C ALA A 664 -29.91 38.03 -41.39
N ILE A 665 -28.66 38.39 -41.02
CA ILE A 665 -27.70 39.11 -41.90
C ILE A 665 -26.90 38.10 -42.79
N GLY A 666 -27.24 36.75 -42.75
CA GLY A 666 -26.65 35.77 -43.66
C GLY A 666 -25.46 34.99 -43.07
N SER A 667 -25.20 35.03 -41.77
CA SER A 667 -24.16 34.20 -41.12
C SER A 667 -24.50 32.71 -41.24
N GLN A 668 -23.55 31.92 -41.68
CA GLN A 668 -23.75 30.48 -41.82
C GLN A 668 -23.81 29.79 -40.44
N ARG A 669 -24.69 28.80 -40.28
CA ARG A 669 -24.85 28.01 -39.04
C ARG A 669 -23.55 27.40 -38.55
N ARG A 670 -22.65 26.95 -39.45
CA ARG A 670 -21.33 26.38 -39.12
C ARG A 670 -20.41 27.37 -38.39
N HIS A 671 -20.51 28.68 -38.69
CA HIS A 671 -19.71 29.69 -38.00
C HIS A 671 -20.17 29.90 -36.54
N LEU A 672 -21.49 29.82 -36.29
CA LEU A 672 -22.03 29.85 -34.92
C LEU A 672 -21.63 28.61 -34.11
N LEU A 673 -21.74 27.43 -34.75
CA LEU A 673 -21.27 26.17 -34.15
C LEU A 673 -19.77 26.25 -33.77
N ALA A 674 -18.91 26.64 -34.72
CA ALA A 674 -17.47 26.76 -34.50
C ALA A 674 -17.15 27.77 -33.38
N ARG A 675 -17.89 28.86 -33.27
CA ARG A 675 -17.71 29.88 -32.23
C ARG A 675 -18.05 29.34 -30.85
N VAL A 676 -19.17 28.63 -30.67
CA VAL A 676 -19.58 28.06 -29.39
C VAL A 676 -18.61 26.94 -28.96
N ILE A 677 -18.23 26.04 -29.87
CA ILE A 677 -17.25 25.00 -29.62
C ILE A 677 -15.88 25.61 -29.27
N GLY A 678 -15.43 26.64 -29.99
CA GLY A 678 -14.20 27.37 -29.74
C GLY A 678 -14.16 28.04 -28.34
N GLU A 679 -15.33 28.59 -27.90
CA GLU A 679 -15.45 29.16 -26.55
C GLU A 679 -15.32 28.09 -25.48
N GLY A 680 -15.92 26.91 -25.67
CA GLY A 680 -15.76 25.75 -24.76
C GLY A 680 -14.33 25.23 -24.74
N ALA A 681 -13.69 25.10 -25.89
CA ALA A 681 -12.29 24.67 -26.01
C ALA A 681 -11.32 25.66 -25.32
N ALA A 682 -11.55 26.98 -25.51
CA ALA A 682 -10.72 28.01 -24.88
C ALA A 682 -10.81 27.97 -23.35
N ILE A 683 -12.00 27.79 -22.76
CA ILE A 683 -12.18 27.61 -21.31
C ILE A 683 -11.45 26.37 -20.84
N THR A 684 -11.52 25.29 -21.61
CA THR A 684 -10.87 24.02 -21.28
C THR A 684 -9.35 24.14 -21.34
N VAL A 685 -8.78 24.78 -22.34
CA VAL A 685 -7.33 25.02 -22.45
C VAL A 685 -6.84 25.85 -21.27
N VAL A 686 -7.51 26.93 -20.90
CA VAL A 686 -7.15 27.74 -19.73
C VAL A 686 -7.21 26.88 -18.44
N GLY A 687 -8.26 26.06 -18.31
CA GLY A 687 -8.38 25.12 -17.16
C GLY A 687 -7.24 24.11 -17.11
N ILE A 688 -6.86 23.52 -18.24
CA ILE A 688 -5.74 22.56 -18.33
C ILE A 688 -4.42 23.25 -17.95
N VAL A 689 -4.15 24.44 -18.48
CA VAL A 689 -2.92 25.19 -18.13
C VAL A 689 -2.88 25.54 -16.65
N THR A 690 -4.00 25.97 -16.08
CA THR A 690 -4.13 26.23 -14.64
C THR A 690 -3.92 24.93 -13.82
N GLY A 691 -4.51 23.83 -14.26
CA GLY A 691 -4.37 22.51 -13.63
C GLY A 691 -2.92 21.99 -13.69
N LEU A 692 -2.24 22.20 -14.82
CA LEU A 692 -0.81 21.86 -14.95
C LEU A 692 0.06 22.69 -13.98
N GLY A 693 -0.20 23.99 -13.88
CA GLY A 693 0.46 24.85 -12.89
C GLY A 693 0.24 24.38 -11.45
N LEU A 694 -0.98 23.92 -11.15
CA LEU A 694 -1.31 23.34 -9.83
C LEU A 694 -0.57 22.02 -9.59
N CYS A 695 -0.46 21.13 -10.59
CA CYS A 695 0.33 19.90 -10.49
C CYS A 695 1.80 20.22 -10.15
N LEU A 696 2.41 21.20 -10.85
CA LEU A 696 3.78 21.63 -10.58
C LEU A 696 3.96 22.21 -9.17
N ALA A 697 2.99 22.97 -8.70
CA ALA A 697 3.01 23.52 -7.33
C ALA A 697 2.87 22.42 -6.29
N LEU A 698 1.96 21.46 -6.49
CA LEU A 698 1.75 20.32 -5.60
C LEU A 698 2.99 19.42 -5.54
N GLU A 699 3.67 19.18 -6.65
CA GLU A 699 4.91 18.41 -6.67
C GLU A 699 5.99 19.07 -5.82
N ARG A 700 6.22 20.38 -5.97
CA ARG A 700 7.20 21.11 -5.16
C ARG A 700 6.92 21.02 -3.67
N VAL A 701 5.66 21.09 -3.28
CA VAL A 701 5.24 20.93 -1.88
C VAL A 701 5.37 19.47 -1.45
N ALA A 702 4.92 18.54 -2.28
CA ALA A 702 4.96 17.12 -1.94
C ALA A 702 6.39 16.59 -1.85
N SER A 703 7.31 16.98 -2.73
CA SER A 703 8.71 16.54 -2.71
C SER A 703 9.47 16.99 -1.45
N SER A 704 9.01 18.05 -0.77
CA SER A 704 9.60 18.48 0.51
C SER A 704 9.13 17.67 1.72
N TYR A 705 8.02 16.93 1.60
CA TYR A 705 7.42 16.16 2.69
C TYR A 705 7.30 14.66 2.41
N LEU A 706 7.38 14.25 1.12
CA LEU A 706 7.11 12.90 0.67
C LEU A 706 8.20 12.45 -0.30
N GLU A 707 9.05 11.53 0.12
CA GLU A 707 10.03 10.90 -0.77
C GLU A 707 9.30 10.02 -1.80
N GLY A 708 9.66 10.15 -3.08
CA GLY A 708 9.17 9.28 -4.15
C GLY A 708 7.99 9.78 -4.99
N VAL A 709 7.44 10.98 -4.74
CA VAL A 709 6.42 11.57 -5.62
C VAL A 709 7.06 12.08 -6.90
N LYS A 710 6.75 11.42 -8.04
CA LYS A 710 7.25 11.81 -9.37
C LYS A 710 6.15 12.52 -10.16
N MET A 711 6.56 13.48 -10.99
CA MET A 711 5.67 14.14 -11.95
C MET A 711 5.02 13.15 -12.91
N PRO A 712 3.76 13.41 -13.29
CA PRO A 712 3.15 12.72 -14.42
C PRO A 712 4.00 12.88 -15.68
N GLY A 713 4.36 11.78 -16.32
CA GLY A 713 5.12 11.84 -17.57
C GLY A 713 4.37 12.64 -18.67
N ALA A 714 5.11 13.24 -19.62
CA ALA A 714 4.53 14.10 -20.66
C ALA A 714 3.39 13.43 -21.42
N TRP A 715 3.45 12.14 -21.69
CA TRP A 715 2.38 11.38 -22.35
C TRP A 715 1.10 11.25 -21.51
N VAL A 716 1.24 11.14 -20.19
CA VAL A 716 0.10 11.10 -19.26
C VAL A 716 -0.60 12.45 -19.24
N VAL A 717 0.18 13.54 -19.18
CA VAL A 717 -0.32 14.92 -19.25
C VAL A 717 -1.05 15.16 -20.57
N ALA A 718 -0.45 14.77 -21.71
CA ALA A 718 -1.06 14.90 -23.02
C ALA A 718 -2.35 14.07 -23.15
N GLY A 719 -2.36 12.84 -22.63
CA GLY A 719 -3.55 11.98 -22.63
C GLY A 719 -4.71 12.58 -21.81
N ALA A 720 -4.44 13.04 -20.59
CA ALA A 720 -5.44 13.69 -19.74
C ALA A 720 -5.99 14.98 -20.38
N ALA A 721 -5.11 15.80 -20.97
CA ALA A 721 -5.50 17.00 -21.70
C ALA A 721 -6.37 16.66 -22.91
N GLY A 722 -5.99 15.65 -23.70
CA GLY A 722 -6.74 15.17 -24.87
C GLY A 722 -8.15 14.69 -24.52
N ILE A 723 -8.28 13.89 -23.44
CA ILE A 723 -9.58 13.40 -22.97
C ILE A 723 -10.48 14.57 -22.52
N LEU A 724 -9.94 15.54 -21.77
CA LEU A 724 -10.72 16.72 -21.33
C LEU A 724 -11.14 17.61 -22.52
N LEU A 725 -10.26 17.83 -23.51
CA LEU A 725 -10.60 18.59 -24.71
C LEU A 725 -11.68 17.86 -25.52
N ALA A 726 -11.56 16.57 -25.74
CA ALA A 726 -12.57 15.76 -26.40
C ALA A 726 -13.91 15.81 -25.66
N ALA A 727 -13.89 15.64 -24.35
CA ALA A 727 -15.08 15.75 -23.50
C ALA A 727 -15.72 17.13 -23.56
N ALA A 728 -14.94 18.20 -23.58
CA ALA A 728 -15.43 19.58 -23.72
C ALA A 728 -16.04 19.84 -25.08
N VAL A 729 -15.46 19.32 -26.17
CA VAL A 729 -16.04 19.42 -27.54
C VAL A 729 -17.39 18.68 -27.57
N VAL A 730 -17.49 17.48 -27.05
CA VAL A 730 -18.75 16.72 -26.95
C VAL A 730 -19.77 17.47 -26.09
N ALA A 731 -19.37 17.99 -24.93
CA ALA A 731 -20.23 18.80 -24.06
C ALA A 731 -20.76 20.08 -24.75
N SER A 732 -19.94 20.67 -25.61
CA SER A 732 -20.26 21.89 -26.35
C SER A 732 -21.20 21.64 -27.54
N ALA A 733 -21.26 20.42 -28.07
CA ALA A 733 -21.99 20.09 -29.29
C ALA A 733 -23.50 20.33 -29.14
N TRP A 734 -24.12 19.94 -28.03
CA TRP A 734 -25.56 20.12 -27.81
C TRP A 734 -25.96 21.61 -27.65
N PRO A 735 -25.31 22.47 -26.84
CA PRO A 735 -25.54 23.89 -26.81
C PRO A 735 -25.30 24.58 -28.18
N ALA A 736 -24.25 24.16 -28.90
CA ALA A 736 -23.91 24.69 -30.20
C ALA A 736 -24.98 24.37 -31.24
N MET A 737 -25.51 23.16 -31.29
CA MET A 737 -26.63 22.79 -32.17
C MET A 737 -27.89 23.57 -31.84
N ARG A 738 -28.15 23.85 -30.57
CA ARG A 738 -29.29 24.68 -30.15
C ARG A 738 -29.13 26.12 -30.62
N ALA A 739 -27.92 26.70 -30.57
CA ALA A 739 -27.61 28.02 -31.10
C ALA A 739 -27.83 28.12 -32.64
N ALA A 740 -27.48 27.05 -33.38
CA ALA A 740 -27.63 26.99 -34.82
C ALA A 740 -29.08 26.79 -35.32
N ARG A 741 -30.00 26.35 -34.44
CA ARG A 741 -31.42 26.10 -34.73
C ARG A 741 -32.34 27.22 -34.22
N VAL A 742 -31.81 28.36 -33.82
CA VAL A 742 -32.62 29.50 -33.37
C VAL A 742 -33.50 30.01 -34.52
N ASP A 743 -34.80 30.09 -34.24
CA ASP A 743 -35.76 30.69 -35.17
C ASP A 743 -35.58 32.21 -35.15
N VAL A 744 -35.18 32.73 -36.30
CA VAL A 744 -34.89 34.17 -36.51
C VAL A 744 -36.07 35.04 -36.16
N ILE A 745 -37.31 34.61 -36.56
CA ILE A 745 -38.54 35.37 -36.34
C ILE A 745 -38.90 35.43 -34.86
N GLN A 746 -38.80 34.31 -34.16
CA GLN A 746 -39.04 34.23 -32.69
C GLN A 746 -37.96 34.98 -31.89
N ALA A 747 -36.69 34.92 -32.32
CA ALA A 747 -35.59 35.63 -31.66
C ALA A 747 -35.66 37.15 -31.78
N LEU A 748 -36.30 37.66 -32.82
CA LEU A 748 -36.53 39.10 -33.05
C LEU A 748 -37.85 39.62 -32.42
N ARG A 749 -38.82 38.71 -32.14
CA ARG A 749 -40.09 39.01 -31.45
C ARG A 749 -40.09 38.85 -29.94
N ALA A 750 -39.07 38.23 -29.38
CA ALA A 750 -38.92 38.08 -27.93
C ALA A 750 -38.49 39.43 -27.30
N ASP A 751 -39.46 40.19 -26.84
CA ASP A 751 -39.27 41.37 -25.98
C ASP A 751 -38.98 40.99 -24.54
#